data_0cf1aabcf551d9482f838dd00ea4e9ef
#
_entry.id   0cf1aabcf551d9482f838dd00ea4e9ef
#
_cell.length_a   1.000
_cell.length_b   1.000
_cell.length_c   1.000
_cell.angle_alpha   90.00
_cell.angle_beta   90.00
_cell.angle_gamma   90.00
#
_symmetry.space_group_name_H-M   'P 1'
#
loop_
_entity.id
_entity.type
_entity.pdbx_description
1 polymer ?
#
loop_
_entity_poly.entity_id
_entity_poly.type
_entity_poly.pdbx_seq_one_letter_code
_entity_poly.pdbx_strand_id
1 'polypeptide(L)'
;MCGVRVVARVAAALLVIVAAAPATADARFKRCRSDATIRCGTVTVPLDRTGRVPGSVRLYAEQVPAEDQPPGGGAGRLVGRRAAPRGAIFALAGGPGQPATQFTSDFLFAFGDQAAGRDIVTFDQRGTGRSDLLRCPEVEKVALLSRYPESGQKCAERLGDRRGLYTTSDSVDDMEAVRRAIGVDRIAIYGASYGTKVALEYARRYPDHVERLILDSVVTPDGPDPLYRDTFNASPRVERASCGPECGFTSDAGEDLVAFARQLGDAPARGFVVDRRGRRLAQSLGSTRLLFLLLAGDFAPRIRAALPAAIYSARRGDPAQLLRVASLSEQSAEPADPRDFSTAVFAATICEEAPQPWRRDAAFDDRARQTDETLARYGDDAFTPLGPAAAAQSDLVQLCRRWTEASPGPPSVRPPLPDVPALILEGELDLRTPLEGAQRVAAQLPRSTLVTVPATGHSTLGSDGSACTLRAISRFLARESVLSKCANPSKILPPEHPAPLSLTEVAPFKGAPRSIARVLQAVDLTLNDLEDQAASQAVLSFDAGDNRSVAGGGLRGGRFRVGTSGMSIDRAVYAPGVRVSGRLLNRAGRIGIFRVAGSPAVSGVVEYRGGGVITGRLGGRRFRVRLRRVDTTPPDIELGRLARPVGAVPGVR
;
A
#
# COMPACT_ATOMS: atom_id res chain seq x y z
N MET A 1 73.03 -64.20 14.60
CA MET A 1 72.41 -64.19 13.28
C MET A 1 71.45 -63.00 13.26
N CYS A 2 71.55 -62.15 12.28
CA CYS A 2 71.09 -60.78 12.21
C CYS A 2 69.63 -60.54 12.53
N GLY A 3 69.37 -59.63 13.46
CA GLY A 3 68.07 -59.04 13.73
C GLY A 3 67.98 -57.61 13.12
N VAL A 4 67.12 -57.40 12.16
CA VAL A 4 66.88 -56.09 11.54
C VAL A 4 65.82 -55.33 12.33
N ARG A 5 66.18 -54.20 12.94
CA ARG A 5 65.23 -53.24 13.54
C ARG A 5 64.66 -52.29 12.46
N VAL A 6 63.37 -52.38 12.29
CA VAL A 6 62.62 -51.39 11.52
C VAL A 6 62.19 -50.21 12.41
N VAL A 7 62.71 -49.04 12.17
CA VAL A 7 62.30 -47.80 12.85
C VAL A 7 61.17 -47.15 12.07
N ALA A 8 59.93 -47.19 12.58
CA ALA A 8 58.80 -46.47 12.05
C ALA A 8 58.89 -44.99 12.46
N ARG A 9 59.03 -44.07 11.48
CA ARG A 9 58.89 -42.63 11.67
C ARG A 9 57.41 -42.26 11.56
N VAL A 10 56.77 -41.87 12.66
CA VAL A 10 55.44 -41.26 12.67
C VAL A 10 55.62 -39.77 12.34
N ALA A 11 55.18 -39.34 11.19
CA ALA A 11 55.08 -37.94 10.83
C ALA A 11 53.73 -37.37 11.37
N ALA A 12 53.80 -36.57 12.42
CA ALA A 12 52.65 -35.80 12.92
C ALA A 12 52.37 -34.63 11.96
N ALA A 13 51.29 -34.71 11.17
CA ALA A 13 50.81 -33.60 10.40
C ALA A 13 50.04 -32.64 11.34
N LEU A 14 50.62 -31.49 11.67
CA LEU A 14 49.90 -30.38 12.33
C LEU A 14 48.92 -29.78 11.32
N LEU A 15 47.63 -30.02 11.50
CA LEU A 15 46.58 -29.29 10.85
C LEU A 15 46.51 -27.89 11.51
N VAL A 16 47.05 -26.88 10.82
CA VAL A 16 46.82 -25.47 11.18
C VAL A 16 45.41 -25.10 10.72
N ILE A 17 44.47 -25.15 11.66
CA ILE A 17 43.16 -24.53 11.45
C ILE A 17 43.38 -23.02 11.49
N VAL A 18 43.51 -22.41 10.32
CA VAL A 18 43.42 -20.95 10.18
C VAL A 18 41.96 -20.60 10.41
N ALA A 19 41.62 -20.24 11.63
CA ALA A 19 40.36 -19.57 11.90
C ALA A 19 40.39 -18.24 11.15
N ALA A 20 39.67 -18.17 10.03
CA ALA A 20 39.42 -16.90 9.33
C ALA A 20 38.66 -15.99 10.31
N ALA A 21 39.37 -15.03 10.87
CA ALA A 21 38.71 -13.94 11.60
C ALA A 21 37.67 -13.30 10.67
N PRO A 22 36.45 -13.01 11.15
CA PRO A 22 35.48 -12.31 10.34
C PRO A 22 36.09 -10.97 9.91
N ALA A 23 36.18 -10.75 8.60
CA ALA A 23 36.63 -9.48 8.06
C ALA A 23 35.74 -8.40 8.64
N THR A 24 36.27 -7.57 9.52
CA THR A 24 35.62 -6.34 9.98
C THR A 24 35.46 -5.46 8.75
N ALA A 25 34.23 -5.39 8.22
CA ALA A 25 33.91 -4.49 7.13
C ALA A 25 34.13 -3.06 7.63
N ASP A 26 35.23 -2.44 7.19
CA ASP A 26 35.55 -1.03 7.49
C ASP A 26 34.63 -0.16 6.63
N ALA A 27 33.34 -0.11 7.02
CA ALA A 27 32.33 0.70 6.34
C ALA A 27 32.58 2.16 6.66
N ARG A 28 33.20 2.89 5.74
CA ARG A 28 33.41 4.34 5.88
C ARG A 28 32.16 5.07 5.42
N PHE A 29 31.31 5.49 6.36
CA PHE A 29 30.22 6.41 6.08
C PHE A 29 30.78 7.81 5.79
N LYS A 30 30.50 8.33 4.60
CA LYS A 30 30.92 9.67 4.13
C LYS A 30 29.69 10.49 3.78
N ARG A 31 29.79 11.82 3.82
CA ARG A 31 28.72 12.71 3.35
C ARG A 31 28.28 12.34 1.95
N CYS A 32 26.97 12.18 1.76
CA CYS A 32 26.40 11.86 0.44
C CYS A 32 26.59 13.00 -0.53
N ARG A 33 26.72 12.70 -1.82
CA ARG A 33 26.82 13.74 -2.87
C ARG A 33 25.48 14.45 -3.11
N SER A 34 24.37 13.76 -2.87
CA SER A 34 23.01 14.28 -3.05
C SER A 34 22.58 15.20 -1.91
N ASP A 35 23.02 14.92 -0.68
CA ASP A 35 22.69 15.66 0.52
C ASP A 35 23.83 15.58 1.53
N ALA A 36 24.41 16.71 1.89
CA ALA A 36 25.54 16.78 2.80
C ALA A 36 25.17 16.53 4.28
N THR A 37 23.89 16.54 4.63
CA THR A 37 23.39 16.19 5.98
C THR A 37 23.29 14.69 6.19
N ILE A 38 23.31 13.90 5.11
CA ILE A 38 23.24 12.44 5.12
C ILE A 38 24.64 11.86 4.89
N ARG A 39 24.99 10.83 5.63
CA ARG A 39 26.20 10.02 5.41
C ARG A 39 25.80 8.72 4.72
N CYS A 40 26.44 8.41 3.60
CA CYS A 40 26.23 7.19 2.84
C CYS A 40 27.39 6.22 3.06
N GLY A 41 27.08 4.94 3.21
CA GLY A 41 28.06 3.87 3.37
C GLY A 41 27.62 2.58 2.71
N THR A 42 28.57 1.70 2.52
CA THR A 42 28.31 0.34 2.01
C THR A 42 28.93 -0.67 2.97
N VAL A 43 28.13 -1.64 3.40
CA VAL A 43 28.56 -2.76 4.25
C VAL A 43 28.56 -4.02 3.40
N THR A 44 29.69 -4.68 3.25
CA THR A 44 29.79 -5.92 2.49
C THR A 44 29.56 -7.11 3.41
N VAL A 45 28.63 -7.97 3.07
CA VAL A 45 28.28 -9.19 3.80
C VAL A 45 28.36 -10.41 2.90
N PRO A 46 28.58 -11.63 3.44
CA PRO A 46 28.47 -12.85 2.63
C PRO A 46 27.08 -12.99 2.02
N LEU A 47 26.99 -13.46 0.77
CA LEU A 47 25.73 -13.82 0.17
C LEU A 47 25.08 -14.97 0.95
N ASP A 48 25.84 -16.03 1.18
CA ASP A 48 25.46 -17.17 2.02
C ASP A 48 26.40 -17.26 3.24
N ARG A 49 25.87 -17.08 4.43
CA ARG A 49 26.64 -17.18 5.68
C ARG A 49 27.07 -18.60 6.04
N THR A 50 26.46 -19.60 5.38
CA THR A 50 26.90 -21.01 5.50
C THR A 50 28.09 -21.34 4.60
N GLY A 51 28.40 -20.46 3.62
CA GLY A 51 29.48 -20.64 2.67
C GLY A 51 29.20 -21.62 1.54
N ARG A 52 28.01 -22.18 1.42
CA ARG A 52 27.64 -23.13 0.35
C ARG A 52 27.52 -22.44 -1.00
N VAL A 53 26.99 -21.24 -1.02
CA VAL A 53 26.88 -20.41 -2.23
C VAL A 53 27.89 -19.26 -2.11
N PRO A 54 28.93 -19.23 -2.97
CA PRO A 54 29.96 -18.20 -2.91
C PRO A 54 29.40 -16.82 -3.34
N GLY A 55 30.01 -15.76 -2.83
CA GLY A 55 29.68 -14.39 -3.19
C GLY A 55 29.45 -13.48 -1.98
N SER A 56 29.19 -12.23 -2.27
CA SER A 56 28.91 -11.21 -1.27
C SER A 56 27.78 -10.28 -1.74
N VAL A 57 27.18 -9.58 -0.81
CA VAL A 57 26.18 -8.54 -1.04
C VAL A 57 26.70 -7.23 -0.45
N ARG A 58 26.59 -6.15 -1.22
CA ARG A 58 26.94 -4.80 -0.77
C ARG A 58 25.65 -4.11 -0.32
N LEU A 59 25.47 -3.96 0.97
CA LEU A 59 24.35 -3.30 1.60
C LEU A 59 24.59 -1.80 1.58
N TYR A 60 23.78 -1.05 0.88
CA TYR A 60 23.80 0.41 0.89
C TYR A 60 22.99 0.92 2.09
N ALA A 61 23.59 1.84 2.85
CA ALA A 61 22.95 2.43 4.01
C ALA A 61 23.17 3.94 4.06
N GLU A 62 22.21 4.64 4.63
CA GLU A 62 22.22 6.05 4.91
C GLU A 62 22.08 6.30 6.42
N GLN A 63 22.84 7.25 6.92
CA GLN A 63 22.83 7.68 8.30
C GLN A 63 22.66 9.18 8.34
N VAL A 64 21.63 9.66 9.03
CA VAL A 64 21.48 11.07 9.40
C VAL A 64 21.94 11.23 10.84
N PRO A 65 23.16 11.75 11.09
CA PRO A 65 23.67 11.91 12.44
C PRO A 65 22.80 12.86 13.25
N ALA A 66 22.66 12.59 14.55
CA ALA A 66 21.90 13.46 15.45
C ALA A 66 22.36 14.91 15.45
N GLU A 67 23.65 15.15 15.23
CA GLU A 67 24.28 16.49 15.16
C GLU A 67 23.98 17.25 13.87
N ASP A 68 23.69 16.53 12.78
CA ASP A 68 23.42 17.09 11.44
C ASP A 68 21.90 17.26 11.17
N GLN A 69 21.02 16.89 12.13
CA GLN A 69 19.58 17.02 11.97
C GLN A 69 19.16 18.50 12.08
N PRO A 70 18.22 18.98 11.24
CA PRO A 70 17.72 20.33 11.35
C PRO A 70 17.07 20.55 12.73
N PRO A 71 17.25 21.72 13.34
CA PRO A 71 16.53 22.07 14.56
C PRO A 71 15.04 22.04 14.26
N GLY A 72 14.27 21.27 15.03
CA GLY A 72 12.83 21.14 14.85
C GLY A 72 12.13 22.47 14.96
N GLY A 73 11.04 22.63 14.20
CA GLY A 73 10.24 23.86 14.14
C GLY A 73 9.40 24.19 15.36
N GLY A 74 9.70 23.64 16.53
CA GLY A 74 9.04 23.90 17.82
C GLY A 74 9.92 24.75 18.74
N ALA A 75 9.40 25.84 19.24
CA ALA A 75 10.06 26.79 20.12
C ALA A 75 10.68 26.13 21.36
N GLY A 76 11.99 25.98 21.38
CA GLY A 76 12.71 25.45 22.53
C GLY A 76 14.22 25.34 22.30
N ARG A 77 14.89 26.46 22.04
CA ARG A 77 16.34 26.52 21.97
C ARG A 77 16.95 26.26 23.35
N LEU A 78 17.16 25.00 23.69
CA LEU A 78 18.07 24.66 24.78
C LEU A 78 19.49 24.57 24.23
N VAL A 79 20.16 25.72 24.19
CA VAL A 79 21.60 25.81 24.06
C VAL A 79 22.20 25.24 25.34
N GLY A 80 22.70 24.01 25.30
CA GLY A 80 23.40 23.46 26.44
C GLY A 80 23.85 22.02 26.22
N ARG A 81 25.14 21.81 26.06
CA ARG A 81 25.93 20.57 26.09
C ARG A 81 25.48 19.48 25.11
N ARG A 82 26.35 19.15 24.16
CA ARG A 82 26.29 17.91 23.37
C ARG A 82 26.14 16.73 24.31
N ALA A 83 24.94 16.22 24.43
CA ALA A 83 24.73 14.93 25.05
C ALA A 83 25.33 13.86 24.13
N ALA A 84 25.97 12.84 24.71
CA ALA A 84 26.43 11.69 23.93
C ALA A 84 25.25 11.10 23.13
N PRO A 85 25.46 10.60 21.91
CA PRO A 85 24.41 10.01 21.08
C PRO A 85 23.63 8.97 21.90
N ARG A 86 22.30 9.08 21.93
CA ARG A 86 21.42 8.16 22.67
C ARG A 86 21.17 6.84 21.94
N GLY A 87 21.99 6.49 20.95
CA GLY A 87 21.80 5.34 20.06
C GLY A 87 21.27 5.76 18.69
N ALA A 88 20.63 4.84 17.97
CA ALA A 88 20.09 5.08 16.65
C ALA A 88 18.65 4.59 16.53
N ILE A 89 17.91 5.16 15.56
CA ILE A 89 16.62 4.66 15.09
C ILE A 89 16.87 4.02 13.72
N PHE A 90 16.68 2.70 13.61
CA PHE A 90 16.70 2.00 12.34
C PHE A 90 15.30 2.02 11.76
N ALA A 91 15.14 2.56 10.55
CA ALA A 91 13.86 2.61 9.87
C ALA A 91 13.85 1.64 8.67
N LEU A 92 12.89 0.71 8.69
CA LEU A 92 12.76 -0.39 7.74
C LEU A 92 11.51 -0.19 6.88
N ALA A 93 11.67 -0.31 5.57
CA ALA A 93 10.57 -0.29 4.62
C ALA A 93 9.88 -1.66 4.50
N GLY A 94 8.74 -1.67 3.84
CA GLY A 94 7.87 -2.82 3.65
C GLY A 94 8.15 -3.64 2.38
N GLY A 95 7.09 -4.20 1.85
CA GLY A 95 7.09 -5.09 0.70
C GLY A 95 6.83 -6.54 1.09
N PRO A 96 7.83 -7.46 1.11
CA PRO A 96 9.28 -7.29 0.92
C PRO A 96 9.66 -6.72 -0.46
N GLY A 97 10.86 -6.15 -0.56
CA GLY A 97 11.36 -5.66 -1.86
C GLY A 97 11.45 -4.14 -1.99
N GLN A 98 10.94 -3.38 -1.03
CA GLN A 98 11.01 -1.91 -1.02
C GLN A 98 12.33 -1.45 -0.37
N PRO A 99 13.14 -0.60 -1.04
CA PRO A 99 14.34 -0.03 -0.44
C PRO A 99 13.97 1.05 0.60
N ALA A 100 14.65 1.06 1.75
CA ALA A 100 14.34 2.03 2.81
C ALA A 100 14.99 3.39 2.58
N THR A 101 16.13 3.45 1.85
CA THR A 101 16.87 4.70 1.67
C THR A 101 16.15 5.74 0.81
N GLN A 102 15.17 5.33 0.01
CA GLN A 102 14.31 6.28 -0.71
C GLN A 102 13.41 7.12 0.23
N PHE A 103 13.23 6.69 1.48
CA PHE A 103 12.37 7.33 2.49
C PHE A 103 13.17 8.00 3.62
N THR A 104 14.49 8.12 3.50
CA THR A 104 15.33 8.70 4.56
C THR A 104 14.85 10.09 4.97
N SER A 105 14.50 10.94 4.01
CA SER A 105 13.97 12.28 4.28
C SER A 105 12.58 12.26 4.93
N ASP A 106 11.72 11.31 4.55
CA ASP A 106 10.40 11.18 5.13
C ASP A 106 10.48 10.70 6.58
N PHE A 107 11.37 9.76 6.88
CA PHE A 107 11.66 9.31 8.25
C PHE A 107 12.28 10.43 9.09
N LEU A 108 13.20 11.22 8.52
CA LEU A 108 13.75 12.37 9.20
C LEU A 108 12.65 13.37 9.58
N PHE A 109 11.72 13.65 8.66
CA PHE A 109 10.57 14.51 8.93
C PHE A 109 9.65 13.92 10.01
N ALA A 110 9.35 12.62 9.92
CA ALA A 110 8.43 11.94 10.82
C ALA A 110 8.93 11.83 12.25
N PHE A 111 10.22 11.56 12.43
CA PHE A 111 10.82 11.44 13.76
C PHE A 111 11.24 12.81 14.34
N GLY A 112 11.54 13.78 13.48
CA GLY A 112 11.75 15.18 13.80
C GLY A 112 12.54 15.42 15.09
N ASP A 113 12.04 16.32 15.95
CA ASP A 113 12.65 16.64 17.25
C ASP A 113 12.85 15.44 18.18
N GLN A 114 12.11 14.35 17.95
CA GLN A 114 12.15 13.16 18.79
C GLN A 114 13.29 12.20 18.43
N ALA A 115 13.87 12.40 17.25
CA ALA A 115 15.16 11.83 16.92
C ALA A 115 16.32 12.56 17.63
N ALA A 116 16.02 13.65 18.35
CA ALA A 116 17.05 14.45 19.04
C ALA A 116 17.96 13.57 19.91
N GLY A 117 19.25 13.55 19.56
CA GLY A 117 20.25 12.72 20.21
C GLY A 117 20.29 11.25 19.76
N ARG A 118 19.60 10.88 18.65
CA ARG A 118 19.70 9.59 17.98
C ARG A 118 20.02 9.79 16.49
N ASP A 119 20.86 8.93 15.98
CA ASP A 119 21.03 8.85 14.53
C ASP A 119 19.79 8.21 13.88
N ILE A 120 19.39 8.66 12.70
CA ILE A 120 18.40 7.94 11.89
C ILE A 120 19.18 7.13 10.85
N VAL A 121 18.90 5.84 10.79
CA VAL A 121 19.58 4.90 9.90
C VAL A 121 18.56 4.19 9.04
N THR A 122 18.76 4.26 7.74
CA THR A 122 18.04 3.44 6.75
C THR A 122 19.04 2.58 6.00
N PHE A 123 18.64 1.40 5.57
CA PHE A 123 19.43 0.61 4.64
C PHE A 123 18.52 -0.14 3.68
N ASP A 124 18.99 -0.28 2.47
CA ASP A 124 18.31 -1.11 1.50
C ASP A 124 18.58 -2.57 1.85
N GLN A 125 17.55 -3.36 2.08
CA GLN A 125 17.70 -4.79 2.33
C GLN A 125 18.36 -5.45 1.10
N ARG A 126 19.04 -6.59 1.31
CA ARG A 126 19.70 -7.31 0.21
C ARG A 126 18.80 -7.48 -1.01
N GLY A 127 19.30 -7.19 -2.19
CA GLY A 127 18.56 -7.32 -3.45
C GLY A 127 17.57 -6.20 -3.73
N THR A 128 17.49 -5.14 -2.91
CA THR A 128 16.64 -3.98 -3.14
C THR A 128 17.46 -2.73 -3.45
N GLY A 129 16.86 -1.75 -4.12
CA GLY A 129 17.43 -0.44 -4.32
C GLY A 129 18.89 -0.43 -4.79
N ARG A 130 19.78 0.06 -3.90
CA ARG A 130 21.23 0.15 -4.13
C ARG A 130 22.01 -1.03 -3.51
N SER A 131 21.31 -1.99 -2.88
CA SER A 131 21.92 -3.17 -2.23
C SER A 131 21.96 -4.37 -3.16
N ASP A 132 22.80 -4.28 -4.23
CA ASP A 132 22.98 -5.32 -5.24
C ASP A 132 21.65 -5.89 -5.76
N LEU A 133 20.88 -5.01 -6.42
CA LEU A 133 19.52 -5.22 -6.89
C LEU A 133 19.28 -6.60 -7.52
N LEU A 134 18.38 -7.38 -6.94
CA LEU A 134 17.94 -8.67 -7.49
C LEU A 134 16.92 -8.44 -8.61
N ARG A 135 17.12 -9.10 -9.74
CA ARG A 135 16.32 -8.94 -10.95
C ARG A 135 15.72 -10.25 -11.43
N CYS A 136 14.45 -10.21 -11.72
CA CYS A 136 13.71 -11.28 -12.37
C CYS A 136 12.75 -10.68 -13.41
N PRO A 137 13.20 -10.39 -14.64
CA PRO A 137 12.34 -9.79 -15.67
C PRO A 137 11.03 -10.55 -15.91
N GLU A 138 11.01 -11.84 -15.57
CA GLU A 138 9.86 -12.73 -15.71
C GLU A 138 8.68 -12.33 -14.82
N VAL A 139 8.94 -11.83 -13.58
CA VAL A 139 7.91 -11.35 -12.67
C VAL A 139 7.74 -9.83 -12.71
N GLU A 140 8.79 -9.09 -13.06
CA GLU A 140 8.79 -7.62 -13.11
C GLU A 140 7.86 -7.03 -14.17
N LYS A 141 7.48 -7.79 -15.21
CA LYS A 141 6.67 -7.35 -16.35
C LYS A 141 5.27 -7.95 -16.38
N VAL A 142 4.90 -8.73 -15.37
CA VAL A 142 3.65 -9.46 -15.37
C VAL A 142 2.55 -8.62 -14.74
N ALA A 143 1.55 -8.26 -15.54
CA ALA A 143 0.35 -7.54 -15.08
C ALA A 143 -0.84 -8.48 -14.81
N LEU A 144 -0.77 -9.78 -15.19
CA LEU A 144 -1.88 -10.72 -15.09
C LEU A 144 -1.57 -11.85 -14.11
N LEU A 145 -2.37 -11.99 -13.08
CA LEU A 145 -2.26 -13.08 -12.08
C LEU A 145 -2.21 -14.48 -12.69
N SER A 146 -2.95 -14.71 -13.78
CA SER A 146 -2.96 -16.01 -14.48
C SER A 146 -1.60 -16.43 -15.02
N ARG A 147 -0.65 -15.50 -15.16
CA ARG A 147 0.74 -15.78 -15.60
C ARG A 147 1.73 -15.89 -14.45
N TYR A 148 1.33 -15.66 -13.22
CA TYR A 148 2.21 -15.71 -12.05
C TYR A 148 2.86 -17.08 -11.85
N PRO A 149 2.15 -18.22 -11.98
CA PRO A 149 2.77 -19.54 -11.77
C PRO A 149 3.98 -19.77 -12.67
N GLU A 150 3.87 -19.50 -13.96
CA GLU A 150 4.97 -19.68 -14.93
C GLU A 150 6.07 -18.63 -14.74
N SER A 151 5.69 -17.41 -14.39
CA SER A 151 6.65 -16.32 -14.15
C SER A 151 7.42 -16.56 -12.87
N GLY A 152 6.76 -17.02 -11.80
CA GLY A 152 7.39 -17.42 -10.54
C GLY A 152 8.35 -18.59 -10.76
N GLN A 153 7.94 -19.62 -11.49
CA GLN A 153 8.81 -20.75 -11.84
C GLN A 153 10.08 -20.31 -12.57
N LYS A 154 9.96 -19.51 -13.63
CA LYS A 154 11.10 -19.00 -14.40
C LYS A 154 12.01 -18.11 -13.56
N CYS A 155 11.45 -17.33 -12.64
CA CYS A 155 12.24 -16.55 -11.69
C CYS A 155 13.02 -17.47 -10.74
N ALA A 156 12.38 -18.47 -10.15
CA ALA A 156 13.05 -19.46 -9.29
C ALA A 156 14.19 -20.19 -10.00
N GLU A 157 13.97 -20.63 -11.26
CA GLU A 157 14.96 -21.26 -12.11
C GLU A 157 16.15 -20.33 -12.40
N ARG A 158 15.89 -19.05 -12.71
CA ARG A 158 16.92 -18.02 -12.93
C ARG A 158 17.79 -17.78 -11.70
N LEU A 159 17.15 -17.71 -10.52
CA LEU A 159 17.86 -17.47 -9.26
C LEU A 159 18.67 -18.70 -8.81
N GLY A 160 18.26 -19.90 -9.19
CA GLY A 160 18.91 -21.13 -8.76
C GLY A 160 18.99 -21.22 -7.23
N ASP A 161 20.13 -21.68 -6.69
CA ASP A 161 20.33 -21.82 -5.23
C ASP A 161 20.31 -20.48 -4.49
N ARG A 162 20.49 -19.37 -5.19
CA ARG A 162 20.43 -18.02 -4.60
C ARG A 162 19.04 -17.63 -4.13
N ARG A 163 17.96 -18.23 -4.63
CA ARG A 163 16.58 -17.85 -4.30
C ARG A 163 16.28 -17.92 -2.81
N GLY A 164 16.89 -18.87 -2.08
CA GLY A 164 16.73 -19.05 -0.64
C GLY A 164 17.62 -18.15 0.24
N LEU A 165 18.33 -17.17 -0.36
CA LEU A 165 19.28 -16.29 0.33
C LEU A 165 18.78 -14.83 0.46
N TYR A 166 17.48 -14.60 0.23
CA TYR A 166 16.81 -13.29 0.36
C TYR A 166 15.66 -13.39 1.35
N THR A 167 15.93 -14.01 2.48
CA THR A 167 14.94 -14.27 3.53
C THR A 167 14.94 -13.17 4.59
N THR A 168 13.88 -13.18 5.43
CA THR A 168 13.84 -12.33 6.65
C THR A 168 15.04 -12.60 7.54
N SER A 169 15.44 -13.87 7.69
CA SER A 169 16.61 -14.27 8.47
C SER A 169 17.90 -13.61 7.96
N ASP A 170 18.10 -13.59 6.63
CA ASP A 170 19.26 -12.96 6.03
C ASP A 170 19.23 -11.44 6.21
N SER A 171 18.06 -10.80 6.08
CA SER A 171 17.87 -9.36 6.29
C SER A 171 18.14 -8.95 7.74
N VAL A 172 17.81 -9.80 8.71
CA VAL A 172 18.09 -9.60 10.13
C VAL A 172 19.60 -9.61 10.40
N ASP A 173 20.33 -10.58 9.85
CA ASP A 173 21.78 -10.66 9.99
C ASP A 173 22.51 -9.53 9.24
N ASP A 174 21.92 -9.05 8.15
CA ASP A 174 22.40 -7.86 7.43
C ASP A 174 22.23 -6.59 8.27
N MET A 175 21.07 -6.42 8.88
CA MET A 175 20.77 -5.31 9.78
C MET A 175 21.77 -5.26 10.95
N GLU A 176 22.11 -6.44 11.52
CA GLU A 176 23.12 -6.54 12.57
C GLU A 176 24.52 -6.14 12.06
N ALA A 177 24.87 -6.49 10.82
CA ALA A 177 26.13 -6.06 10.22
C ALA A 177 26.17 -4.54 10.02
N VAL A 178 25.07 -3.91 9.60
CA VAL A 178 24.94 -2.45 9.47
C VAL A 178 25.06 -1.78 10.85
N ARG A 179 24.37 -2.30 11.89
CA ARG A 179 24.46 -1.78 13.26
C ARG A 179 25.91 -1.77 13.78
N ARG A 180 26.61 -2.88 13.59
CA ARG A 180 28.03 -3.00 13.98
C ARG A 180 28.93 -2.04 13.22
N ALA A 181 28.70 -1.88 11.92
CA ALA A 181 29.48 -0.98 11.07
C ALA A 181 29.30 0.50 11.46
N ILE A 182 28.12 0.88 11.98
CA ILE A 182 27.84 2.22 12.50
C ILE A 182 28.41 2.39 13.93
N GLY A 183 28.62 1.29 14.65
CA GLY A 183 29.19 1.31 16.00
C GLY A 183 28.20 1.69 17.10
N VAL A 184 26.89 1.43 16.92
CA VAL A 184 25.88 1.66 17.96
C VAL A 184 25.55 0.35 18.69
N ASP A 185 25.43 0.43 20.03
CA ASP A 185 25.20 -0.74 20.87
C ASP A 185 23.73 -1.17 20.84
N ARG A 186 22.80 -0.23 21.09
CA ARG A 186 21.36 -0.48 21.10
C ARG A 186 20.61 0.44 20.17
N ILE A 187 19.57 -0.09 19.52
CA ILE A 187 18.77 0.61 18.51
C ILE A 187 17.28 0.59 18.85
N ALA A 188 16.62 1.70 18.57
CA ALA A 188 15.18 1.70 18.38
C ALA A 188 14.89 1.26 16.93
N ILE A 189 13.87 0.47 16.70
CA ILE A 189 13.55 -0.04 15.37
C ILE A 189 12.14 0.43 14.99
N TYR A 190 12.04 1.17 13.91
CA TYR A 190 10.78 1.42 13.21
C TYR A 190 10.69 0.45 12.03
N GLY A 191 9.59 -0.27 11.94
CA GLY A 191 9.28 -1.11 10.78
C GLY A 191 7.89 -0.79 10.25
N ALA A 192 7.76 -0.66 8.93
CA ALA A 192 6.47 -0.54 8.25
C ALA A 192 6.14 -1.85 7.52
N SER A 193 4.90 -2.37 7.66
CA SER A 193 4.45 -3.55 6.92
C SER A 193 5.43 -4.74 7.09
N TYR A 194 5.99 -5.30 6.01
CA TYR A 194 6.99 -6.36 6.09
C TYR A 194 8.22 -5.96 6.96
N GLY A 195 8.59 -4.68 7.02
CA GLY A 195 9.64 -4.20 7.91
C GLY A 195 9.38 -4.51 9.40
N THR A 196 8.12 -4.67 9.80
CA THR A 196 7.75 -5.09 11.17
C THR A 196 8.12 -6.53 11.45
N LYS A 197 7.99 -7.43 10.44
CA LYS A 197 8.44 -8.81 10.55
C LYS A 197 9.95 -8.88 10.73
N VAL A 198 10.72 -8.08 9.97
CA VAL A 198 12.17 -7.97 10.15
C VAL A 198 12.51 -7.44 11.55
N ALA A 199 11.81 -6.41 12.03
CA ALA A 199 12.00 -5.83 13.36
C ALA A 199 11.73 -6.86 14.49
N LEU A 200 10.63 -7.60 14.39
CA LEU A 200 10.27 -8.66 15.35
C LEU A 200 11.28 -9.80 15.35
N GLU A 201 11.73 -10.24 14.19
CA GLU A 201 12.70 -11.33 14.08
C GLU A 201 14.11 -10.88 14.53
N TYR A 202 14.48 -9.60 14.26
CA TYR A 202 15.70 -9.01 14.82
C TYR A 202 15.64 -8.98 16.35
N ALA A 203 14.52 -8.56 16.91
CA ALA A 203 14.37 -8.51 18.37
C ALA A 203 14.44 -9.90 19.03
N ARG A 204 13.96 -10.94 18.35
CA ARG A 204 14.14 -12.34 18.83
C ARG A 204 15.59 -12.79 18.83
N ARG A 205 16.34 -12.44 17.77
CA ARG A 205 17.71 -12.93 17.56
C ARG A 205 18.75 -12.12 18.34
N TYR A 206 18.51 -10.81 18.47
CA TYR A 206 19.42 -9.86 19.09
C TYR A 206 18.74 -8.99 20.17
N PRO A 207 18.08 -9.61 21.19
CA PRO A 207 17.26 -8.87 22.16
C PRO A 207 18.05 -7.82 22.93
N ASP A 208 19.32 -8.08 23.22
CA ASP A 208 20.20 -7.17 23.98
C ASP A 208 20.52 -5.87 23.19
N HIS A 209 20.41 -5.91 21.87
CA HIS A 209 20.66 -4.77 21.00
C HIS A 209 19.39 -3.95 20.69
N VAL A 210 18.21 -4.34 21.19
CA VAL A 210 16.97 -3.62 20.97
C VAL A 210 16.63 -2.71 22.15
N GLU A 211 16.48 -1.41 21.90
CA GLU A 211 15.97 -0.44 22.87
C GLU A 211 14.43 -0.50 22.94
N ARG A 212 13.79 -0.44 21.79
CA ARG A 212 12.32 -0.44 21.62
C ARG A 212 11.91 -0.72 20.19
N LEU A 213 10.65 -1.10 20.00
CA LEU A 213 10.05 -1.37 18.70
C LEU A 213 8.93 -0.37 18.40
N ILE A 214 8.85 0.10 17.15
CA ILE A 214 7.74 0.84 16.59
C ILE A 214 7.29 0.07 15.35
N LEU A 215 6.12 -0.54 15.44
CA LEU A 215 5.57 -1.47 14.45
C LEU A 215 4.35 -0.82 13.79
N ASP A 216 4.49 -0.42 12.54
CA ASP A 216 3.46 0.27 11.77
C ASP A 216 2.84 -0.68 10.75
N SER A 217 1.53 -0.94 10.85
CA SER A 217 0.81 -1.89 10.00
C SER A 217 1.43 -3.29 10.06
N VAL A 218 1.27 -3.94 11.20
CA VAL A 218 2.13 -5.04 11.61
C VAL A 218 1.84 -6.35 10.87
N VAL A 219 2.87 -6.90 10.23
CA VAL A 219 2.86 -8.29 9.72
C VAL A 219 3.12 -9.23 10.89
N THR A 220 2.29 -10.26 11.04
CA THR A 220 2.49 -11.29 12.09
C THR A 220 3.83 -12.00 11.90
N PRO A 221 4.43 -12.53 12.98
CA PRO A 221 5.73 -13.21 12.90
C PRO A 221 5.78 -14.37 11.90
N ASP A 222 4.64 -15.04 11.70
CA ASP A 222 4.55 -16.15 10.73
C ASP A 222 4.58 -15.69 9.27
N GLY A 223 4.45 -14.39 9.05
CA GLY A 223 4.42 -13.77 7.74
C GLY A 223 2.98 -13.50 7.24
N PRO A 224 2.85 -12.95 6.03
CA PRO A 224 1.54 -12.75 5.43
C PRO A 224 0.84 -14.10 5.18
N ASP A 225 -0.45 -14.15 5.42
CA ASP A 225 -1.29 -15.31 5.09
C ASP A 225 -1.56 -15.33 3.57
N PRO A 226 -1.05 -16.31 2.81
CA PRO A 226 -1.27 -16.38 1.38
C PRO A 226 -2.75 -16.52 0.99
N LEU A 227 -3.60 -17.00 1.90
CA LEU A 227 -5.03 -17.17 1.71
C LEU A 227 -5.85 -15.93 2.12
N TYR A 228 -5.21 -14.85 2.62
CA TYR A 228 -5.87 -13.59 3.00
C TYR A 228 -7.04 -13.73 3.98
N ARG A 229 -7.05 -14.73 4.88
CA ARG A 229 -8.18 -15.00 5.78
C ARG A 229 -8.53 -13.80 6.68
N ASP A 230 -7.52 -13.15 7.27
CA ASP A 230 -7.75 -11.95 8.08
C ASP A 230 -8.35 -10.81 7.25
N THR A 231 -7.87 -10.62 6.02
CA THR A 231 -8.39 -9.62 5.07
C THR A 231 -9.86 -9.87 4.74
N PHE A 232 -10.20 -11.13 4.45
CA PHE A 232 -11.59 -11.49 4.17
C PHE A 232 -12.49 -11.19 5.36
N ASN A 233 -12.12 -11.65 6.55
CA ASN A 233 -12.90 -11.45 7.76
C ASN A 233 -13.00 -9.96 8.17
N ALA A 234 -11.98 -9.15 7.91
CA ALA A 234 -11.97 -7.71 8.20
C ALA A 234 -12.76 -6.88 7.19
N SER A 235 -12.91 -7.34 5.93
CA SER A 235 -13.44 -6.52 4.85
C SER A 235 -14.87 -5.99 5.11
N PRO A 236 -15.85 -6.73 5.69
CA PRO A 236 -17.16 -6.16 6.02
C PRO A 236 -17.08 -5.05 7.08
N ARG A 237 -16.19 -5.18 8.07
CA ARG A 237 -15.96 -4.15 9.10
C ARG A 237 -15.37 -2.89 8.46
N VAL A 238 -14.39 -3.05 7.56
CA VAL A 238 -13.74 -1.93 6.87
C VAL A 238 -14.71 -1.21 5.94
N GLU A 239 -15.55 -1.93 5.18
CA GLU A 239 -16.59 -1.33 4.34
C GLU A 239 -17.61 -0.53 5.19
N ARG A 240 -18.04 -1.07 6.32
CA ARG A 240 -18.95 -0.38 7.26
C ARG A 240 -18.30 0.90 7.80
N ALA A 241 -17.04 0.82 8.21
CA ALA A 241 -16.30 1.98 8.73
C ALA A 241 -16.05 3.04 7.65
N SER A 242 -15.76 2.60 6.40
CA SER A 242 -15.54 3.49 5.24
C SER A 242 -16.81 4.25 4.83
N CYS A 243 -17.97 3.65 5.04
CA CYS A 243 -19.26 4.27 4.78
C CYS A 243 -19.58 5.34 5.84
N GLY A 244 -19.39 5.03 7.10
CA GLY A 244 -19.68 5.93 8.20
C GLY A 244 -21.15 6.38 8.26
N PRO A 245 -21.48 7.38 9.08
CA PRO A 245 -22.85 7.87 9.25
C PRO A 245 -23.38 8.64 8.02
N GLU A 246 -22.53 9.02 7.08
CA GLU A 246 -22.90 9.81 5.89
C GLU A 246 -23.45 8.94 4.75
N CYS A 247 -23.36 7.63 4.86
CA CYS A 247 -23.91 6.67 3.90
C CYS A 247 -25.44 6.52 4.00
N GLY A 248 -26.18 7.56 3.71
CA GLY A 248 -27.63 7.53 3.79
C GLY A 248 -28.37 6.64 2.76
N PHE A 249 -27.64 5.93 1.89
CA PHE A 249 -28.22 5.05 0.84
C PHE A 249 -28.29 3.58 1.29
N THR A 250 -27.58 3.16 2.30
CA THR A 250 -27.61 1.82 2.88
C THR A 250 -27.70 1.85 4.40
N SER A 251 -28.23 0.80 4.98
CA SER A 251 -28.23 0.59 6.44
C SER A 251 -26.92 -0.03 6.94
N ASP A 252 -26.22 -0.83 6.10
CA ASP A 252 -24.96 -1.48 6.43
C ASP A 252 -24.17 -1.84 5.17
N ALA A 253 -23.07 -1.13 4.93
CA ALA A 253 -22.21 -1.36 3.77
C ALA A 253 -21.43 -2.69 3.87
N GLY A 254 -21.16 -3.19 5.07
CA GLY A 254 -20.55 -4.50 5.26
C GLY A 254 -21.47 -5.63 4.85
N GLU A 255 -22.77 -5.53 5.18
CA GLU A 255 -23.79 -6.48 4.72
C GLU A 255 -24.01 -6.42 3.20
N ASP A 256 -23.90 -5.21 2.61
CA ASP A 256 -23.94 -5.06 1.15
C ASP A 256 -22.79 -5.79 0.47
N LEU A 257 -21.58 -5.69 1.02
CA LEU A 257 -20.41 -6.44 0.54
C LEU A 257 -20.64 -7.94 0.63
N VAL A 258 -21.11 -8.44 1.79
CA VAL A 258 -21.41 -9.87 1.99
C VAL A 258 -22.46 -10.37 1.00
N ALA A 259 -23.54 -9.62 0.83
CA ALA A 259 -24.61 -9.99 -0.10
C ALA A 259 -24.13 -9.96 -1.57
N PHE A 260 -23.32 -8.97 -1.93
CA PHE A 260 -22.77 -8.89 -3.29
C PHE A 260 -21.74 -10.00 -3.56
N ALA A 261 -20.90 -10.34 -2.59
CA ALA A 261 -19.94 -11.41 -2.71
C ALA A 261 -20.62 -12.77 -2.95
N ARG A 262 -21.76 -13.04 -2.30
CA ARG A 262 -22.58 -14.23 -2.59
C ARG A 262 -23.06 -14.25 -4.04
N GLN A 263 -23.56 -13.11 -4.56
CA GLN A 263 -23.96 -13.03 -5.97
C GLN A 263 -22.79 -13.29 -6.92
N LEU A 264 -21.56 -12.86 -6.57
CA LEU A 264 -20.36 -13.15 -7.35
C LEU A 264 -19.96 -14.61 -7.32
N GLY A 265 -20.28 -15.35 -6.25
CA GLY A 265 -20.12 -16.81 -6.17
C GLY A 265 -20.93 -17.54 -7.24
N ASP A 266 -22.11 -17.03 -7.58
CA ASP A 266 -22.98 -17.59 -8.62
C ASP A 266 -22.53 -17.18 -10.04
N ALA A 267 -22.18 -15.91 -10.23
CA ALA A 267 -21.72 -15.40 -11.51
C ALA A 267 -20.97 -14.06 -11.38
N PRO A 268 -19.93 -13.80 -12.20
CA PRO A 268 -19.24 -12.52 -12.20
C PRO A 268 -20.18 -11.39 -12.63
N ALA A 269 -20.05 -10.22 -12.00
CA ALA A 269 -20.71 -9.01 -12.42
C ALA A 269 -20.20 -8.58 -13.80
N ARG A 270 -21.10 -8.43 -14.77
CA ARG A 270 -20.75 -8.10 -16.17
C ARG A 270 -21.33 -6.75 -16.57
N GLY A 271 -20.55 -5.99 -17.34
CA GLY A 271 -20.95 -4.70 -17.84
C GLY A 271 -19.91 -4.12 -18.80
N PHE A 272 -19.78 -2.81 -18.80
CA PHE A 272 -18.76 -2.13 -19.61
C PHE A 272 -18.19 -0.92 -18.87
N VAL A 273 -16.98 -0.55 -19.25
CA VAL A 273 -16.39 0.76 -18.96
C VAL A 273 -16.26 1.57 -20.22
N VAL A 274 -16.28 2.89 -20.10
CA VAL A 274 -16.12 3.80 -21.24
C VAL A 274 -14.70 4.31 -21.26
N ASP A 275 -13.98 4.05 -22.36
CA ASP A 275 -12.58 4.47 -22.50
C ASP A 275 -12.45 5.97 -22.84
N ARG A 276 -11.22 6.49 -22.85
CA ARG A 276 -10.89 7.88 -23.20
C ARG A 276 -11.32 8.29 -24.63
N ARG A 277 -11.66 7.32 -25.48
CA ARG A 277 -12.18 7.53 -26.83
C ARG A 277 -13.72 7.50 -26.88
N GLY A 278 -14.38 7.23 -25.75
CA GLY A 278 -15.83 7.10 -25.65
C GLY A 278 -16.36 5.73 -26.08
N ARG A 279 -15.50 4.71 -26.26
CA ARG A 279 -15.88 3.35 -26.63
C ARG A 279 -16.24 2.54 -25.38
N ARG A 280 -17.25 1.72 -25.50
CA ARG A 280 -17.63 0.77 -24.45
C ARG A 280 -16.74 -0.47 -24.56
N LEU A 281 -16.02 -0.79 -23.46
CA LEU A 281 -15.19 -1.97 -23.34
C LEU A 281 -15.86 -2.92 -22.35
N ALA A 282 -16.20 -4.13 -22.83
CA ALA A 282 -16.80 -5.16 -21.96
C ALA A 282 -15.86 -5.50 -20.81
N GLN A 283 -16.42 -5.64 -19.62
CA GLN A 283 -15.70 -5.95 -18.38
C GLN A 283 -16.48 -6.97 -17.56
N SER A 284 -15.74 -7.74 -16.75
CA SER A 284 -16.33 -8.62 -15.76
C SER A 284 -15.54 -8.51 -14.45
N LEU A 285 -16.21 -8.66 -13.32
CA LEU A 285 -15.62 -8.65 -12.00
C LEU A 285 -16.12 -9.86 -11.21
N GLY A 286 -15.19 -10.73 -10.83
CA GLY A 286 -15.41 -11.85 -9.91
C GLY A 286 -14.82 -11.56 -8.54
N SER A 287 -14.93 -12.52 -7.61
CA SER A 287 -14.51 -12.37 -6.22
C SER A 287 -13.01 -12.04 -6.07
N THR A 288 -12.14 -12.64 -6.87
CA THR A 288 -10.68 -12.35 -6.84
C THR A 288 -10.40 -10.89 -7.25
N ARG A 289 -11.04 -10.38 -8.29
CA ARG A 289 -10.88 -9.00 -8.74
C ARG A 289 -11.43 -8.01 -7.71
N LEU A 290 -12.50 -8.39 -6.99
CA LEU A 290 -13.05 -7.61 -5.88
C LEU A 290 -12.06 -7.57 -4.70
N LEU A 291 -11.40 -8.68 -4.36
CA LEU A 291 -10.36 -8.70 -3.33
C LEU A 291 -9.27 -7.66 -3.60
N PHE A 292 -8.71 -7.65 -4.82
CA PHE A 292 -7.66 -6.69 -5.16
C PHE A 292 -8.14 -5.24 -5.19
N LEU A 293 -9.41 -5.04 -5.52
CA LEU A 293 -10.02 -3.72 -5.48
C LEU A 293 -10.20 -3.21 -4.05
N LEU A 294 -10.60 -4.08 -3.12
CA LEU A 294 -10.66 -3.76 -1.68
C LEU A 294 -9.27 -3.40 -1.15
N LEU A 295 -8.25 -4.23 -1.46
CA LEU A 295 -6.85 -3.97 -1.08
C LEU A 295 -6.28 -2.67 -1.68
N ALA A 296 -6.72 -2.27 -2.87
CA ALA A 296 -6.31 -1.00 -3.47
C ALA A 296 -6.80 0.22 -2.67
N GLY A 297 -7.89 0.09 -1.93
CA GLY A 297 -8.41 1.11 -1.03
C GLY A 297 -7.45 1.49 0.10
N ASP A 298 -6.49 0.62 0.47
CA ASP A 298 -5.54 0.88 1.54
C ASP A 298 -4.60 2.05 1.23
N PHE A 299 -4.17 2.17 -0.02
CA PHE A 299 -3.28 3.24 -0.49
C PHE A 299 -4.01 4.35 -1.24
N ALA A 300 -5.27 4.12 -1.62
CA ALA A 300 -6.06 5.06 -2.39
C ALA A 300 -7.37 5.41 -1.69
N PRO A 301 -7.39 6.40 -0.77
CA PRO A 301 -8.59 6.78 -0.03
C PRO A 301 -9.80 7.12 -0.90
N ARG A 302 -9.58 7.63 -2.13
CA ARG A 302 -10.67 7.88 -3.11
C ARG A 302 -11.29 6.59 -3.63
N ILE A 303 -10.50 5.55 -3.88
CA ILE A 303 -11.02 4.22 -4.24
C ILE A 303 -11.86 3.69 -3.07
N ARG A 304 -11.33 3.76 -1.86
CA ARG A 304 -12.06 3.33 -0.66
C ARG A 304 -13.40 4.07 -0.50
N ALA A 305 -13.42 5.39 -0.67
CA ALA A 305 -14.65 6.19 -0.57
C ALA A 305 -15.70 5.84 -1.64
N ALA A 306 -15.26 5.35 -2.80
CA ALA A 306 -16.15 4.95 -3.90
C ALA A 306 -16.75 3.54 -3.71
N LEU A 307 -16.10 2.65 -2.94
CA LEU A 307 -16.48 1.24 -2.85
C LEU A 307 -17.88 1.01 -2.28
N PRO A 308 -18.31 1.62 -1.16
CA PRO A 308 -19.63 1.35 -0.60
C PRO A 308 -20.77 1.62 -1.60
N ALA A 309 -20.74 2.76 -2.28
CA ALA A 309 -21.74 3.12 -3.28
C ALA A 309 -21.69 2.22 -4.53
N ALA A 310 -20.49 1.87 -4.96
CA ALA A 310 -20.28 1.03 -6.14
C ALA A 310 -20.75 -0.43 -5.88
N ILE A 311 -20.46 -0.98 -4.69
CA ILE A 311 -20.92 -2.31 -4.27
C ILE A 311 -22.44 -2.33 -4.09
N TYR A 312 -23.01 -1.32 -3.43
CA TYR A 312 -24.45 -1.17 -3.27
C TYR A 312 -25.18 -1.14 -4.64
N SER A 313 -24.66 -0.36 -5.61
CA SER A 313 -25.22 -0.29 -6.97
C SER A 313 -25.09 -1.62 -7.69
N ALA A 314 -23.93 -2.28 -7.61
CA ALA A 314 -23.66 -3.56 -8.25
C ALA A 314 -24.58 -4.66 -7.71
N ARG A 315 -24.80 -4.73 -6.38
CA ARG A 315 -25.75 -5.64 -5.74
C ARG A 315 -27.17 -5.48 -6.30
N ARG A 316 -27.56 -4.27 -6.69
CA ARG A 316 -28.86 -3.95 -7.29
C ARG A 316 -28.91 -4.15 -8.82
N GLY A 317 -27.87 -4.73 -9.41
CA GLY A 317 -27.79 -5.04 -10.84
C GLY A 317 -27.13 -3.97 -11.70
N ASP A 318 -26.54 -2.91 -11.10
CA ASP A 318 -25.78 -1.90 -11.83
C ASP A 318 -24.29 -1.90 -11.45
N PRO A 319 -23.44 -2.66 -12.13
CA PRO A 319 -22.03 -2.73 -11.83
C PRO A 319 -21.20 -1.58 -12.42
N ALA A 320 -21.80 -0.57 -13.07
CA ALA A 320 -21.07 0.43 -13.83
C ALA A 320 -20.04 1.22 -13.02
N GLN A 321 -20.39 1.68 -11.79
CA GLN A 321 -19.45 2.36 -10.90
C GLN A 321 -18.33 1.41 -10.48
N LEU A 322 -18.68 0.20 -10.05
CA LEU A 322 -17.70 -0.78 -9.55
C LEU A 322 -16.70 -1.20 -10.64
N LEU A 323 -17.15 -1.48 -11.84
CA LEU A 323 -16.27 -1.81 -12.97
C LEU A 323 -15.36 -0.64 -13.35
N ARG A 324 -15.85 0.60 -13.27
CA ARG A 324 -15.02 1.79 -13.51
C ARG A 324 -13.96 1.96 -12.43
N VAL A 325 -14.32 1.84 -11.16
CA VAL A 325 -13.35 1.95 -10.04
C VAL A 325 -12.30 0.86 -10.15
N ALA A 326 -12.67 -0.38 -10.46
CA ALA A 326 -11.73 -1.47 -10.70
C ALA A 326 -10.78 -1.17 -11.88
N SER A 327 -11.33 -0.67 -13.00
CA SER A 327 -10.52 -0.30 -14.16
C SER A 327 -9.54 0.85 -13.88
N LEU A 328 -9.92 1.84 -13.06
CA LEU A 328 -9.04 2.92 -12.65
C LEU A 328 -7.93 2.43 -11.72
N SER A 329 -8.27 1.57 -10.77
CA SER A 329 -7.29 0.93 -9.88
C SER A 329 -6.23 0.14 -10.65
N GLU A 330 -6.64 -0.63 -11.65
CA GLU A 330 -5.72 -1.43 -12.48
C GLU A 330 -4.83 -0.57 -13.38
N GLN A 331 -5.31 0.56 -13.87
CA GLN A 331 -4.51 1.48 -14.67
C GLN A 331 -3.42 2.19 -13.86
N SER A 332 -3.60 2.33 -12.56
CA SER A 332 -2.60 2.89 -11.65
C SER A 332 -1.56 1.85 -11.17
N ALA A 333 -1.81 0.57 -11.41
CA ALA A 333 -0.92 -0.54 -11.05
C ALA A 333 0.11 -0.83 -12.16
N GLU A 334 0.79 0.20 -12.69
CA GLU A 334 1.92 -0.02 -13.61
C GLU A 334 3.07 -0.72 -12.85
N PRO A 335 3.85 -1.60 -13.54
CA PRO A 335 5.01 -2.22 -12.92
C PRO A 335 5.97 -1.16 -12.38
N ALA A 336 6.30 -1.25 -11.10
CA ALA A 336 7.27 -0.35 -10.48
C ALA A 336 8.65 -0.51 -11.12
N ASP A 337 9.47 0.55 -11.13
CA ASP A 337 10.89 0.39 -11.41
C ASP A 337 11.47 -0.59 -10.38
N PRO A 338 12.20 -1.63 -10.78
CA PRO A 338 12.80 -2.58 -9.84
C PRO A 338 13.72 -1.93 -8.79
N ARG A 339 14.21 -0.71 -9.04
CA ARG A 339 14.97 0.06 -8.05
C ARG A 339 14.08 0.64 -6.95
N ASP A 340 12.80 0.90 -7.25
CA ASP A 340 11.83 1.41 -6.29
C ASP A 340 11.10 0.28 -5.58
N PHE A 341 10.94 -0.86 -6.26
CA PHE A 341 10.35 -2.08 -5.71
C PHE A 341 10.87 -3.33 -6.43
N SER A 342 11.68 -4.14 -5.75
CA SER A 342 12.20 -5.40 -6.30
C SER A 342 11.15 -6.51 -6.21
N THR A 343 10.40 -6.73 -7.29
CA THR A 343 9.46 -7.87 -7.39
C THR A 343 10.19 -9.22 -7.28
N ALA A 344 11.47 -9.27 -7.63
CA ALA A 344 12.28 -10.48 -7.48
C ALA A 344 12.54 -10.82 -5.99
N VAL A 345 12.86 -9.82 -5.15
CA VAL A 345 12.97 -10.01 -3.70
C VAL A 345 11.62 -10.36 -3.10
N PHE A 346 10.55 -9.68 -3.53
CA PHE A 346 9.19 -10.02 -3.10
C PHE A 346 8.88 -11.50 -3.36
N ALA A 347 9.08 -11.97 -4.59
CA ALA A 347 8.84 -13.36 -4.95
C ALA A 347 9.72 -14.34 -4.14
N ALA A 348 11.03 -14.08 -4.06
CA ALA A 348 11.95 -14.93 -3.32
C ALA A 348 11.57 -15.04 -1.84
N THR A 349 11.37 -13.90 -1.16
CA THR A 349 11.04 -13.90 0.27
C THR A 349 9.68 -14.58 0.54
N ILE A 350 8.63 -14.20 -0.20
CA ILE A 350 7.27 -14.73 0.04
C ILE A 350 7.23 -16.24 -0.25
N CYS A 351 7.81 -16.68 -1.37
CA CYS A 351 7.70 -18.08 -1.75
C CYS A 351 8.60 -19.00 -0.92
N GLU A 352 9.69 -18.48 -0.35
CA GLU A 352 10.56 -19.27 0.55
C GLU A 352 10.06 -19.30 2.00
N GLU A 353 9.26 -18.29 2.46
CA GLU A 353 8.95 -18.16 3.88
C GLU A 353 7.47 -18.27 4.24
N ALA A 354 6.57 -17.78 3.38
CA ALA A 354 5.15 -17.75 3.70
C ALA A 354 4.58 -19.17 3.86
N PRO A 355 3.64 -19.37 4.80
CA PRO A 355 3.01 -20.66 5.04
C PRO A 355 2.04 -21.00 3.89
N GLN A 356 2.59 -21.54 2.80
CA GLN A 356 1.81 -21.89 1.61
C GLN A 356 0.76 -22.99 1.93
N PRO A 357 -0.38 -23.02 1.21
CA PRO A 357 -1.44 -24.00 1.47
C PRO A 357 -1.11 -25.42 1.01
N TRP A 358 0.12 -25.70 0.65
CA TRP A 358 0.65 -27.02 0.29
C TRP A 358 1.92 -27.33 1.09
N ARG A 359 2.32 -28.59 1.07
CA ARG A 359 3.60 -29.03 1.66
C ARG A 359 4.75 -28.53 0.80
N ARG A 360 5.85 -28.10 1.42
CA ARG A 360 7.04 -27.59 0.71
C ARG A 360 7.63 -28.60 -0.27
N ASP A 361 7.54 -29.89 0.03
CA ASP A 361 8.02 -30.99 -0.80
C ASP A 361 7.01 -31.47 -1.85
N ALA A 362 5.85 -30.80 -1.97
CA ALA A 362 4.81 -31.18 -2.92
C ALA A 362 5.24 -30.94 -4.38
N ALA A 363 5.00 -31.92 -5.25
CA ALA A 363 5.13 -31.73 -6.69
C ALA A 363 4.19 -30.62 -7.17
N PHE A 364 4.60 -29.88 -8.20
CA PHE A 364 3.84 -28.73 -8.71
C PHE A 364 2.38 -29.06 -9.07
N ASP A 365 2.15 -30.24 -9.65
CA ASP A 365 0.82 -30.68 -10.07
C ASP A 365 -0.07 -31.06 -8.88
N ASP A 366 0.52 -31.42 -7.74
CA ASP A 366 -0.20 -31.73 -6.50
C ASP A 366 -0.58 -30.48 -5.69
N ARG A 367 0.09 -29.36 -5.89
CA ARG A 367 -0.11 -28.14 -5.07
C ARG A 367 -1.52 -27.56 -5.20
N ALA A 368 -2.16 -27.71 -6.38
CA ALA A 368 -3.55 -27.29 -6.55
C ALA A 368 -4.48 -28.12 -5.66
N ARG A 369 -4.37 -29.45 -5.71
CA ARG A 369 -5.17 -30.37 -4.91
C ARG A 369 -4.94 -30.13 -3.41
N GLN A 370 -3.69 -29.98 -2.97
CA GLN A 370 -3.37 -29.71 -1.57
C GLN A 370 -3.89 -28.32 -1.12
N THR A 371 -3.96 -27.34 -2.02
CA THR A 371 -4.62 -26.06 -1.74
C THR A 371 -6.10 -26.28 -1.47
N ASP A 372 -6.81 -27.03 -2.32
CA ASP A 372 -8.24 -27.33 -2.14
C ASP A 372 -8.49 -28.10 -0.83
N GLU A 373 -7.63 -29.07 -0.50
CA GLU A 373 -7.69 -29.80 0.78
C GLU A 373 -7.47 -28.88 1.99
N THR A 374 -6.58 -27.90 1.86
CA THR A 374 -6.31 -26.92 2.92
C THR A 374 -7.48 -25.96 3.10
N LEU A 375 -8.08 -25.48 2.01
CA LEU A 375 -9.28 -24.66 2.05
C LEU A 375 -10.44 -25.39 2.71
N ALA A 376 -10.66 -26.65 2.33
CA ALA A 376 -11.71 -27.50 2.93
C ALA A 376 -11.51 -27.70 4.44
N ARG A 377 -10.26 -27.81 4.92
CA ARG A 377 -9.98 -27.93 6.37
C ARG A 377 -10.29 -26.67 7.15
N TYR A 378 -10.12 -25.48 6.55
CA TYR A 378 -10.49 -24.23 7.21
C TYR A 378 -12.01 -24.01 7.23
N GLY A 379 -12.73 -24.56 6.24
CA GLY A 379 -14.15 -24.32 6.03
C GLY A 379 -14.46 -22.97 5.39
N ASP A 380 -15.64 -22.85 4.82
CA ASP A 380 -16.06 -21.68 4.03
C ASP A 380 -16.11 -20.39 4.85
N ASP A 381 -16.44 -20.48 6.15
CA ASP A 381 -16.51 -19.31 7.05
C ASP A 381 -15.17 -18.57 7.18
N ALA A 382 -14.05 -19.30 7.04
CA ALA A 382 -12.70 -18.70 7.09
C ALA A 382 -12.41 -17.76 5.91
N PHE A 383 -13.22 -17.84 4.85
CA PHE A 383 -13.05 -17.08 3.60
C PHE A 383 -14.24 -16.16 3.30
N THR A 384 -15.08 -15.89 4.30
CA THR A 384 -16.19 -14.93 4.17
C THR A 384 -15.64 -13.51 4.09
N PRO A 385 -16.15 -12.65 3.14
CA PRO A 385 -17.31 -12.93 2.26
C PRO A 385 -16.97 -13.46 0.87
N LEU A 386 -15.70 -13.45 0.42
CA LEU A 386 -15.34 -13.64 -0.99
C LEU A 386 -15.22 -15.10 -1.43
N GLY A 387 -15.17 -16.02 -0.47
CA GLY A 387 -15.15 -17.45 -0.69
C GLY A 387 -13.76 -18.07 -0.92
N PRO A 388 -13.63 -19.41 -0.77
CA PRO A 388 -12.36 -20.12 -0.88
C PRO A 388 -11.73 -20.04 -2.28
N ALA A 389 -12.53 -19.93 -3.33
CA ALA A 389 -12.04 -19.80 -4.69
C ALA A 389 -11.23 -18.51 -4.89
N ALA A 390 -11.62 -17.39 -4.26
CA ALA A 390 -10.86 -16.13 -4.30
C ALA A 390 -9.52 -16.27 -3.54
N ALA A 391 -9.51 -16.99 -2.42
CA ALA A 391 -8.30 -17.28 -1.65
C ALA A 391 -7.31 -18.13 -2.46
N ALA A 392 -7.76 -19.18 -3.12
CA ALA A 392 -6.95 -20.04 -4.00
C ALA A 392 -6.34 -19.24 -5.18
N GLN A 393 -7.01 -18.19 -5.63
CA GLN A 393 -6.57 -17.34 -6.75
C GLN A 393 -5.87 -16.05 -6.28
N SER A 394 -5.44 -15.97 -5.02
CA SER A 394 -4.65 -14.84 -4.53
C SER A 394 -3.32 -14.73 -5.28
N ASP A 395 -2.75 -13.53 -5.31
CA ASP A 395 -1.45 -13.27 -5.94
C ASP A 395 -0.33 -14.06 -5.25
N LEU A 396 -0.36 -14.19 -3.92
CA LEU A 396 0.65 -14.89 -3.14
C LEU A 396 0.62 -16.40 -3.43
N VAL A 397 -0.57 -16.99 -3.50
CA VAL A 397 -0.73 -18.41 -3.88
C VAL A 397 -0.27 -18.62 -5.33
N GLN A 398 -0.74 -17.79 -6.27
CA GLN A 398 -0.44 -17.97 -7.69
C GLN A 398 1.03 -17.73 -8.01
N LEU A 399 1.68 -16.75 -7.40
CA LEU A 399 3.11 -16.47 -7.60
C LEU A 399 3.98 -17.66 -7.17
N CYS A 400 3.65 -18.28 -6.05
CA CYS A 400 4.46 -19.34 -5.46
C CYS A 400 4.08 -20.76 -5.93
N ARG A 401 2.97 -20.92 -6.64
CA ARG A 401 2.42 -22.23 -6.99
C ARG A 401 3.39 -23.15 -7.75
N ARG A 402 4.27 -22.56 -8.56
CA ARG A 402 5.33 -23.28 -9.30
C ARG A 402 6.74 -22.87 -8.88
N TRP A 403 6.86 -22.18 -7.74
CA TRP A 403 8.17 -21.85 -7.19
C TRP A 403 8.85 -23.10 -6.64
N THR A 404 10.10 -23.32 -7.06
CA THR A 404 10.94 -24.38 -6.50
C THR A 404 11.60 -23.86 -5.23
N GLU A 405 11.25 -24.41 -4.09
CA GLU A 405 11.81 -23.98 -2.81
C GLU A 405 13.25 -24.45 -2.62
N ALA A 406 14.12 -23.55 -2.11
CA ALA A 406 15.53 -23.83 -1.92
C ALA A 406 15.85 -24.27 -0.47
N SER A 407 15.07 -23.82 0.47
CA SER A 407 15.33 -23.98 1.90
C SER A 407 14.33 -24.89 2.57
N PRO A 408 14.68 -25.53 3.69
CA PRO A 408 13.74 -26.32 4.48
C PRO A 408 12.61 -25.49 5.13
N GLY A 409 12.60 -24.19 4.93
CA GLY A 409 11.66 -23.25 5.53
C GLY A 409 12.11 -22.71 6.88
N PRO A 410 11.39 -21.75 7.42
CA PRO A 410 11.66 -21.24 8.76
C PRO A 410 11.45 -22.34 9.78
N PRO A 411 12.19 -22.33 10.92
CA PRO A 411 12.02 -23.33 11.95
C PRO A 411 10.59 -23.34 12.49
N SER A 412 10.04 -24.53 12.74
CA SER A 412 8.69 -24.71 13.25
C SER A 412 8.49 -24.18 14.68
N VAL A 413 9.57 -24.08 15.45
CA VAL A 413 9.57 -23.52 16.80
C VAL A 413 10.46 -22.30 16.82
N ARG A 414 9.87 -21.17 17.21
CA ARG A 414 10.60 -19.89 17.37
C ARG A 414 10.61 -19.50 18.85
N PRO A 415 11.70 -18.89 19.33
CA PRO A 415 11.70 -18.29 20.66
C PRO A 415 10.55 -17.27 20.80
N PRO A 416 10.02 -17.05 22.01
CA PRO A 416 9.04 -16.01 22.25
C PRO A 416 9.62 -14.63 21.88
N LEU A 417 8.75 -13.66 21.65
CA LEU A 417 9.17 -12.27 21.48
C LEU A 417 9.77 -11.74 22.79
N PRO A 418 10.82 -10.91 22.72
CA PRO A 418 11.47 -10.40 23.91
C PRO A 418 10.60 -9.37 24.64
N ASP A 419 10.81 -9.22 25.95
CA ASP A 419 10.15 -8.19 26.77
C ASP A 419 10.81 -6.82 26.56
N VAL A 420 10.52 -6.18 25.43
CA VAL A 420 10.98 -4.83 25.09
C VAL A 420 9.78 -3.89 24.92
N PRO A 421 9.93 -2.58 25.22
CA PRO A 421 8.86 -1.63 24.95
C PRO A 421 8.50 -1.64 23.47
N ALA A 422 7.22 -1.73 23.15
CA ALA A 422 6.71 -1.73 21.78
C ALA A 422 5.53 -0.76 21.60
N LEU A 423 5.56 0.00 20.53
CA LEU A 423 4.42 0.77 20.01
C LEU A 423 3.94 0.08 18.76
N ILE A 424 2.68 -0.30 18.73
CA ILE A 424 2.02 -0.88 17.56
C ILE A 424 1.04 0.16 17.04
N LEU A 425 1.21 0.58 15.80
CA LEU A 425 0.36 1.52 15.08
C LEU A 425 -0.40 0.75 14.00
N GLU A 426 -1.72 0.82 14.03
CA GLU A 426 -2.54 0.06 13.09
C GLU A 426 -3.67 0.90 12.53
N GLY A 427 -3.82 0.92 11.21
CA GLY A 427 -4.91 1.61 10.54
C GLY A 427 -6.24 0.88 10.78
N GLU A 428 -7.28 1.63 11.19
CA GLU A 428 -8.63 1.08 11.38
C GLU A 428 -9.15 0.38 10.11
N LEU A 429 -8.76 0.91 8.95
CA LEU A 429 -9.22 0.51 7.63
C LEU A 429 -8.18 -0.33 6.85
N ASP A 430 -7.12 -0.79 7.53
CA ASP A 430 -6.09 -1.63 6.92
C ASP A 430 -6.65 -3.04 6.60
N LEU A 431 -6.53 -3.45 5.33
CA LEU A 431 -6.88 -4.77 4.84
C LEU A 431 -5.67 -5.63 4.47
N ARG A 432 -4.47 -5.04 4.35
CA ARG A 432 -3.23 -5.79 4.06
C ARG A 432 -2.67 -6.45 5.30
N THR A 433 -2.72 -5.73 6.40
CA THR A 433 -2.34 -6.19 7.75
C THR A 433 -3.44 -5.80 8.73
N PRO A 434 -4.58 -6.50 8.71
CA PRO A 434 -5.75 -6.08 9.48
C PRO A 434 -5.51 -5.99 10.98
N LEU A 435 -6.26 -5.11 11.65
CA LEU A 435 -6.21 -4.84 13.08
C LEU A 435 -6.19 -6.12 13.94
N GLU A 436 -6.86 -7.16 13.49
CA GLU A 436 -6.91 -8.46 14.15
C GLU A 436 -5.51 -9.11 14.26
N GLY A 437 -4.67 -8.91 13.24
CA GLY A 437 -3.26 -9.31 13.24
C GLY A 437 -2.44 -8.54 14.29
N ALA A 438 -2.62 -7.22 14.32
CA ALA A 438 -1.97 -6.34 15.29
C ALA A 438 -2.34 -6.70 16.74
N GLN A 439 -3.59 -7.03 17.00
CA GLN A 439 -4.06 -7.49 18.31
C GLN A 439 -3.37 -8.79 18.74
N ARG A 440 -3.18 -9.75 17.82
CA ARG A 440 -2.45 -10.99 18.10
C ARG A 440 -0.97 -10.76 18.39
N VAL A 441 -0.33 -9.80 17.72
CA VAL A 441 1.06 -9.41 18.01
C VAL A 441 1.16 -8.68 19.35
N ALA A 442 0.23 -7.77 19.64
CA ALA A 442 0.19 -7.06 20.91
C ALA A 442 0.07 -8.02 22.11
N ALA A 443 -0.73 -9.09 21.96
CA ALA A 443 -0.85 -10.13 22.99
C ALA A 443 0.46 -10.91 23.26
N GLN A 444 1.41 -10.91 22.32
CA GLN A 444 2.73 -11.54 22.46
C GLN A 444 3.81 -10.58 22.99
N LEU A 445 3.51 -9.30 23.12
CA LEU A 445 4.44 -8.26 23.58
C LEU A 445 3.89 -7.60 24.85
N PRO A 446 4.28 -8.08 26.06
CA PRO A 446 3.68 -7.65 27.33
C PRO A 446 3.80 -6.14 27.59
N ARG A 447 4.81 -5.48 27.03
CA ARG A 447 5.07 -4.04 27.17
C ARG A 447 4.69 -3.26 25.92
N SER A 448 3.68 -3.73 25.18
CA SER A 448 3.19 -3.02 23.99
C SER A 448 2.06 -2.05 24.31
N THR A 449 1.97 -1.01 23.48
CA THR A 449 0.81 -0.12 23.37
C THR A 449 0.30 -0.19 21.94
N LEU A 450 -0.91 -0.71 21.74
CA LEU A 450 -1.60 -0.70 20.45
C LEU A 450 -2.40 0.59 20.31
N VAL A 451 -2.14 1.32 19.24
CA VAL A 451 -2.88 2.52 18.82
C VAL A 451 -3.58 2.22 17.51
N THR A 452 -4.90 2.14 17.53
CA THR A 452 -5.71 2.11 16.32
C THR A 452 -5.88 3.52 15.77
N VAL A 453 -5.43 3.77 14.54
CA VAL A 453 -5.49 5.09 13.88
C VAL A 453 -6.76 5.16 13.02
N PRO A 454 -7.75 5.98 13.42
CA PRO A 454 -9.03 6.05 12.71
C PRO A 454 -8.90 6.57 11.28
N ALA A 455 -9.81 6.15 10.41
CA ALA A 455 -9.93 6.59 9.01
C ALA A 455 -8.66 6.33 8.16
N THR A 456 -7.77 5.47 8.62
CA THR A 456 -6.44 5.24 8.06
C THR A 456 -6.33 3.81 7.54
N GLY A 457 -5.74 3.63 6.37
CA GLY A 457 -5.43 2.33 5.78
C GLY A 457 -4.01 1.87 6.13
N HIS A 458 -3.39 1.16 5.20
CA HIS A 458 -2.07 0.56 5.36
C HIS A 458 -0.96 1.60 5.46
N SER A 459 0.05 1.34 6.34
CA SER A 459 1.17 2.24 6.65
C SER A 459 0.71 3.57 7.25
N THR A 460 0.46 3.55 8.57
CA THR A 460 -0.16 4.69 9.27
C THR A 460 0.67 5.96 9.16
N LEU A 461 2.01 5.86 9.16
CA LEU A 461 2.90 7.01 9.01
C LEU A 461 2.68 7.74 7.68
N GLY A 462 2.37 7.01 6.61
CA GLY A 462 2.16 7.58 5.27
C GLY A 462 0.71 7.94 4.97
N SER A 463 -0.26 7.33 5.64
CA SER A 463 -1.69 7.45 5.31
C SER A 463 -2.54 8.18 6.36
N ASP A 464 -2.00 8.44 7.57
CA ASP A 464 -2.70 9.23 8.59
C ASP A 464 -2.65 10.73 8.23
N GLY A 465 -3.77 11.27 7.79
CA GLY A 465 -3.93 12.71 7.52
C GLY A 465 -4.04 13.58 8.80
N SER A 466 -4.04 12.96 10.00
CA SER A 466 -3.99 13.63 11.29
C SER A 466 -2.56 13.65 11.85
N ALA A 467 -2.40 14.21 13.03
CA ALA A 467 -1.11 14.10 13.73
C ALA A 467 -1.08 12.95 14.75
N CYS A 468 -1.99 11.97 14.67
CA CYS A 468 -2.10 10.90 15.66
C CYS A 468 -0.87 10.00 15.66
N THR A 469 -0.52 9.45 14.51
CA THR A 469 0.66 8.59 14.32
C THR A 469 1.94 9.30 14.74
N LEU A 470 2.17 10.52 14.25
CA LEU A 470 3.36 11.31 14.60
C LEU A 470 3.44 11.59 16.11
N ARG A 471 2.33 11.94 16.76
CA ARG A 471 2.31 12.15 18.21
C ARG A 471 2.59 10.88 18.99
N ALA A 472 2.03 9.74 18.56
CA ALA A 472 2.27 8.46 19.22
C ALA A 472 3.76 8.08 19.15
N ILE A 473 4.38 8.18 17.97
CA ILE A 473 5.82 7.93 17.76
C ILE A 473 6.65 8.88 18.64
N SER A 474 6.34 10.17 18.60
CA SER A 474 7.05 11.22 19.34
C SER A 474 7.06 10.93 20.85
N ARG A 475 5.89 10.71 21.45
CA ARG A 475 5.76 10.41 22.89
C ARG A 475 6.48 9.11 23.25
N PHE A 476 6.34 8.08 22.42
CA PHE A 476 6.99 6.80 22.67
C PHE A 476 8.53 6.91 22.64
N LEU A 477 9.11 7.63 21.67
CA LEU A 477 10.55 7.90 21.62
C LEU A 477 11.02 8.78 22.79
N ALA A 478 10.19 9.71 23.27
CA ALA A 478 10.46 10.52 24.45
C ALA A 478 10.34 9.73 25.77
N ARG A 479 9.92 8.45 25.73
CA ARG A 479 9.61 7.60 26.90
C ARG A 479 8.44 8.13 27.73
N GLU A 480 7.51 8.83 27.09
CA GLU A 480 6.28 9.27 27.69
C GLU A 480 5.15 8.24 27.47
N SER A 481 4.08 8.33 28.23
CA SER A 481 2.90 7.50 28.04
C SER A 481 2.21 7.82 26.71
N VAL A 482 1.93 6.79 25.92
CA VAL A 482 1.18 6.92 24.67
C VAL A 482 -0.29 6.63 24.93
N LEU A 483 -1.18 7.49 24.40
CA LEU A 483 -2.61 7.26 24.45
C LEU A 483 -3.02 6.27 23.36
N SER A 484 -3.82 5.27 23.72
CA SER A 484 -4.34 4.29 22.76
C SER A 484 -5.42 4.86 21.84
N LYS A 485 -5.93 6.06 22.12
CA LYS A 485 -6.93 6.75 21.30
C LYS A 485 -6.39 8.07 20.76
N CYS A 486 -6.71 8.36 19.50
CA CYS A 486 -6.37 9.62 18.85
C CYS A 486 -7.25 10.76 19.38
N ALA A 487 -6.64 11.88 19.82
CA ALA A 487 -7.37 13.05 20.30
C ALA A 487 -8.14 13.77 19.17
N ASN A 488 -7.52 13.91 17.99
CA ASN A 488 -8.10 14.54 16.80
C ASN A 488 -7.83 13.64 15.60
N PRO A 489 -8.64 12.58 15.39
CA PRO A 489 -8.42 11.65 14.30
C PRO A 489 -8.70 12.29 12.94
N SER A 490 -8.11 11.73 11.88
CA SER A 490 -8.51 12.00 10.51
C SER A 490 -10.00 11.71 10.32
N LYS A 491 -10.63 12.47 9.43
CA LYS A 491 -11.96 12.15 8.94
C LYS A 491 -11.85 11.25 7.72
N ILE A 492 -12.73 10.27 7.61
CA ILE A 492 -12.88 9.54 6.36
C ILE A 492 -13.30 10.50 5.24
N LEU A 493 -12.84 10.24 4.02
CA LEU A 493 -13.40 10.94 2.88
C LEU A 493 -14.90 10.61 2.78
N PRO A 494 -15.75 11.61 2.50
CA PRO A 494 -17.17 11.35 2.31
C PRO A 494 -17.36 10.25 1.24
N PRO A 495 -18.21 9.25 1.51
CA PRO A 495 -18.48 8.21 0.52
C PRO A 495 -19.14 8.79 -0.71
N GLU A 496 -18.83 8.24 -1.88
CA GLU A 496 -19.57 8.56 -3.10
C GLU A 496 -21.05 8.13 -2.97
N HIS A 497 -21.90 8.70 -3.83
CA HIS A 497 -23.29 8.29 -3.89
C HIS A 497 -23.51 7.26 -5.02
N PRO A 498 -24.45 6.32 -4.83
CA PRO A 498 -24.85 5.41 -5.90
C PRO A 498 -25.32 6.17 -7.14
N ALA A 499 -24.84 5.75 -8.30
CA ALA A 499 -25.28 6.34 -9.55
C ALA A 499 -26.76 5.97 -9.80
N PRO A 500 -27.60 6.93 -10.20
CA PRO A 500 -29.01 6.67 -10.40
C PRO A 500 -29.23 5.71 -11.58
N LEU A 501 -30.16 4.76 -11.41
CA LEU A 501 -30.57 3.83 -12.47
C LEU A 501 -31.53 4.47 -13.48
N SER A 502 -32.15 5.56 -13.09
CA SER A 502 -33.09 6.32 -13.95
C SER A 502 -33.08 7.80 -13.56
N LEU A 503 -33.62 8.65 -14.44
CA LEU A 503 -33.80 10.07 -14.13
C LEU A 503 -34.80 10.29 -12.97
N THR A 504 -35.70 9.36 -12.70
CA THR A 504 -36.67 9.44 -11.61
C THR A 504 -36.03 9.24 -10.23
N GLU A 505 -34.90 8.55 -10.14
CA GLU A 505 -34.12 8.39 -8.92
C GLU A 505 -33.22 9.60 -8.61
N VAL A 506 -33.01 10.46 -9.59
CA VAL A 506 -32.20 11.67 -9.36
C VAL A 506 -32.96 12.62 -8.43
N ALA A 507 -32.36 12.97 -7.30
CA ALA A 507 -32.92 13.98 -6.39
C ALA A 507 -33.12 15.32 -7.12
N PRO A 508 -34.19 16.05 -6.85
CA PRO A 508 -34.44 17.34 -7.56
C PRO A 508 -33.41 18.39 -7.10
N PHE A 509 -32.85 19.13 -8.04
CA PHE A 509 -31.98 20.27 -7.78
C PHE A 509 -32.68 21.32 -6.93
N LYS A 510 -32.16 21.65 -5.76
CA LYS A 510 -32.79 22.60 -4.81
C LYS A 510 -32.91 23.99 -5.41
N GLY A 511 -34.12 24.55 -5.37
CA GLY A 511 -34.42 25.88 -5.92
C GLY A 511 -34.70 25.93 -7.42
N ALA A 512 -34.63 24.80 -8.14
CA ALA A 512 -35.04 24.71 -9.54
C ALA A 512 -36.55 24.42 -9.69
N PRO A 513 -37.18 24.87 -10.77
CA PRO A 513 -38.56 24.51 -11.11
C PRO A 513 -38.74 22.99 -11.19
N ARG A 514 -39.80 22.45 -10.60
CA ARG A 514 -40.06 20.98 -10.53
C ARG A 514 -39.91 20.26 -11.87
N SER A 515 -40.32 20.87 -12.97
CA SER A 515 -40.29 20.28 -14.31
C SER A 515 -38.88 20.03 -14.86
N ILE A 516 -37.85 20.73 -14.35
CA ILE A 516 -36.45 20.62 -14.82
C ILE A 516 -35.48 20.24 -13.71
N ALA A 517 -35.94 20.19 -12.46
CA ALA A 517 -35.05 20.02 -11.30
C ALA A 517 -34.21 18.74 -11.34
N ARG A 518 -34.79 17.60 -11.76
CA ARG A 518 -34.04 16.33 -11.90
C ARG A 518 -33.06 16.36 -13.06
N VAL A 519 -33.41 17.01 -14.17
CA VAL A 519 -32.52 17.15 -15.34
C VAL A 519 -31.31 18.01 -14.96
N LEU A 520 -31.56 19.15 -14.29
CA LEU A 520 -30.50 20.04 -13.84
C LEU A 520 -29.56 19.34 -12.84
N GLN A 521 -30.10 18.55 -11.92
CA GLN A 521 -29.31 17.75 -11.01
C GLN A 521 -28.50 16.67 -11.74
N ALA A 522 -29.06 16.01 -12.74
CA ALA A 522 -28.34 15.04 -13.55
C ALA A 522 -27.19 15.67 -14.35
N VAL A 523 -27.34 16.90 -14.81
CA VAL A 523 -26.24 17.67 -15.42
C VAL A 523 -25.15 17.95 -14.38
N ASP A 524 -25.50 18.40 -13.18
CA ASP A 524 -24.57 18.72 -12.11
C ASP A 524 -23.80 17.48 -11.66
N LEU A 525 -24.48 16.34 -11.45
CA LEU A 525 -23.86 15.05 -11.14
C LEU A 525 -22.90 14.58 -12.25
N THR A 526 -23.25 14.79 -13.53
CA THR A 526 -22.37 14.46 -14.64
C THR A 526 -21.07 15.29 -14.59
N LEU A 527 -21.16 16.58 -14.28
CA LEU A 527 -20.00 17.45 -14.18
C LEU A 527 -19.12 17.08 -12.98
N ASN A 528 -19.73 16.81 -11.80
CA ASN A 528 -19.01 16.33 -10.62
C ASN A 528 -18.25 15.05 -10.92
N ASP A 529 -18.91 14.05 -11.52
CA ASP A 529 -18.30 12.77 -11.89
C ASP A 529 -17.05 12.93 -12.77
N LEU A 530 -17.11 13.82 -13.76
CA LEU A 530 -15.99 14.07 -14.67
C LEU A 530 -14.85 14.85 -13.99
N GLU A 531 -15.17 15.81 -13.12
CA GLU A 531 -14.20 16.58 -12.35
C GLU A 531 -13.46 15.69 -11.36
N ASP A 532 -14.16 14.82 -10.62
CA ASP A 532 -13.58 13.87 -9.67
C ASP A 532 -12.69 12.84 -10.37
N GLN A 533 -13.13 12.33 -11.52
CA GLN A 533 -12.32 11.42 -12.32
C GLN A 533 -11.05 12.11 -12.85
N ALA A 534 -11.17 13.37 -13.32
CA ALA A 534 -10.03 14.14 -13.80
C ALA A 534 -9.03 14.44 -12.67
N ALA A 535 -9.51 14.80 -11.49
CA ALA A 535 -8.67 15.04 -10.31
C ALA A 535 -7.94 13.77 -9.88
N SER A 536 -8.64 12.64 -9.86
CA SER A 536 -8.04 11.33 -9.51
C SER A 536 -6.94 10.93 -10.50
N GLN A 537 -7.18 11.09 -11.80
CA GLN A 537 -6.17 10.80 -12.83
C GLN A 537 -4.97 11.77 -12.77
N ALA A 538 -5.21 13.05 -12.47
CA ALA A 538 -4.13 14.03 -12.35
C ALA A 538 -3.18 13.68 -11.19
N VAL A 539 -3.69 13.23 -10.05
CA VAL A 539 -2.87 12.76 -8.91
C VAL A 539 -2.03 11.55 -9.34
N LEU A 540 -2.65 10.54 -9.94
CA LEU A 540 -1.96 9.33 -10.39
C LEU A 540 -0.90 9.62 -11.48
N SER A 541 -1.18 10.55 -12.40
CA SER A 541 -0.23 10.95 -13.45
C SER A 541 0.94 11.75 -12.91
N PHE A 542 0.73 12.58 -11.90
CA PHE A 542 1.79 13.36 -11.25
C PHE A 542 2.77 12.44 -10.51
N ASP A 543 2.24 11.45 -9.79
CA ASP A 543 3.04 10.46 -9.07
C ASP A 543 3.88 9.58 -10.02
N ALA A 544 3.36 9.33 -11.25
CA ALA A 544 4.06 8.56 -12.28
C ALA A 544 5.04 9.40 -13.13
N GLY A 545 5.16 10.71 -12.90
CA GLY A 545 5.99 11.61 -13.73
C GLY A 545 5.49 11.74 -15.20
N ASP A 546 4.22 11.41 -15.45
CA ASP A 546 3.65 11.28 -16.79
C ASP A 546 2.90 12.57 -17.21
N ASN A 547 3.39 13.20 -18.27
CA ASN A 547 2.76 14.40 -18.89
C ASN A 547 1.56 14.07 -19.79
N ARG A 548 0.93 12.90 -19.65
CA ARG A 548 -0.23 12.55 -20.48
C ARG A 548 -1.41 13.47 -20.17
N SER A 549 -2.11 13.91 -21.23
CA SER A 549 -3.33 14.71 -21.09
C SER A 549 -4.41 13.89 -20.36
N VAL A 550 -4.92 14.41 -19.25
CA VAL A 550 -6.01 13.81 -18.50
C VAL A 550 -7.25 13.68 -19.40
N ALA A 551 -7.71 12.46 -19.61
CA ALA A 551 -8.88 12.18 -20.46
C ALA A 551 -9.55 10.87 -20.03
N GLY A 552 -10.89 10.82 -20.10
CA GLY A 552 -11.67 9.64 -19.71
C GLY A 552 -13.03 9.55 -20.36
N GLY A 553 -13.75 8.48 -20.06
CA GLY A 553 -15.14 8.28 -20.43
C GLY A 553 -16.10 8.68 -19.31
N GLY A 554 -17.32 9.10 -19.63
CA GLY A 554 -18.39 9.22 -18.64
C GLY A 554 -18.85 7.82 -18.16
N LEU A 555 -19.49 7.75 -17.01
CA LEU A 555 -19.88 6.47 -16.39
C LEU A 555 -20.63 5.53 -17.35
N ARG A 556 -21.59 6.04 -18.09
CA ARG A 556 -22.46 5.26 -18.99
C ARG A 556 -22.25 5.56 -20.47
N GLY A 557 -21.44 6.55 -20.82
CA GLY A 557 -21.15 6.95 -22.20
C GLY A 557 -20.52 8.32 -22.31
N GLY A 558 -20.06 8.65 -23.53
CA GLY A 558 -19.39 9.91 -23.82
C GLY A 558 -17.94 9.93 -23.31
N ARG A 559 -17.31 11.09 -23.37
CA ARG A 559 -15.91 11.27 -23.00
C ARG A 559 -15.61 12.69 -22.55
N PHE A 560 -14.48 12.87 -21.89
CA PHE A 560 -13.92 14.18 -21.59
C PHE A 560 -12.41 14.23 -21.85
N ARG A 561 -11.90 15.45 -21.95
CA ARG A 561 -10.46 15.73 -22.04
C ARG A 561 -10.15 17.05 -21.34
N VAL A 562 -9.16 17.06 -20.50
CA VAL A 562 -8.66 18.27 -19.85
C VAL A 562 -7.54 18.86 -20.70
N GLY A 563 -7.59 20.18 -20.92
CA GLY A 563 -6.57 20.97 -21.58
C GLY A 563 -6.27 22.24 -20.78
N THR A 564 -5.34 23.07 -21.26
CA THR A 564 -4.90 24.28 -20.58
C THR A 564 -6.02 25.28 -20.29
N SER A 565 -7.06 25.32 -21.13
CA SER A 565 -8.20 26.25 -21.02
C SER A 565 -9.44 25.64 -20.34
N GLY A 566 -9.36 24.38 -19.86
CA GLY A 566 -10.44 23.70 -19.17
C GLY A 566 -10.75 22.32 -19.74
N MET A 567 -11.89 21.76 -19.35
CA MET A 567 -12.34 20.42 -19.73
C MET A 567 -13.35 20.50 -20.90
N SER A 568 -13.08 19.79 -21.97
CA SER A 568 -14.04 19.54 -23.07
C SER A 568 -14.81 18.24 -22.79
N ILE A 569 -16.13 18.26 -22.99
CA ILE A 569 -17.06 17.17 -22.70
C ILE A 569 -17.87 16.87 -23.96
N ASP A 570 -17.89 15.59 -24.36
CA ASP A 570 -18.62 15.11 -25.52
C ASP A 570 -19.58 13.97 -25.14
N ARG A 571 -20.88 14.26 -25.11
CA ARG A 571 -21.99 13.33 -24.85
C ARG A 571 -21.84 12.49 -23.59
N ALA A 572 -21.24 13.04 -22.50
CA ALA A 572 -21.10 12.35 -21.25
C ALA A 572 -22.45 11.99 -20.62
N VAL A 573 -22.55 10.80 -20.05
CA VAL A 573 -23.74 10.27 -19.41
C VAL A 573 -23.39 9.73 -18.04
N TYR A 574 -23.97 10.31 -16.99
CA TYR A 574 -23.98 9.77 -15.63
C TYR A 574 -25.35 9.17 -15.30
N ALA A 575 -26.41 9.96 -15.36
CA ALA A 575 -27.79 9.51 -15.22
C ALA A 575 -28.35 9.07 -16.58
N PRO A 576 -29.05 7.92 -16.68
CA PRO A 576 -29.68 7.48 -17.91
C PRO A 576 -30.61 8.52 -18.50
N GLY A 577 -30.59 8.67 -19.83
CA GLY A 577 -31.46 9.59 -20.56
C GLY A 577 -30.99 11.05 -20.63
N VAL A 578 -29.91 11.42 -19.92
CA VAL A 578 -29.33 12.78 -19.94
C VAL A 578 -27.91 12.75 -20.49
N ARG A 579 -27.68 13.36 -21.65
CA ARG A 579 -26.34 13.49 -22.29
C ARG A 579 -25.88 14.93 -22.20
N VAL A 580 -24.66 15.14 -21.74
CA VAL A 580 -24.06 16.46 -21.53
C VAL A 580 -22.88 16.64 -22.48
N SER A 581 -22.86 17.75 -23.22
CA SER A 581 -21.73 18.14 -24.07
C SER A 581 -21.46 19.64 -23.90
N GLY A 582 -20.20 20.03 -23.86
CA GLY A 582 -19.83 21.43 -23.68
C GLY A 582 -18.40 21.63 -23.22
N ARG A 583 -18.14 22.76 -22.60
CA ARG A 583 -16.84 23.11 -22.09
C ARG A 583 -16.94 23.71 -20.69
N LEU A 584 -16.19 23.18 -19.77
CA LEU A 584 -15.95 23.72 -18.45
C LEU A 584 -14.61 24.48 -18.46
N LEU A 585 -14.62 25.74 -18.08
CA LEU A 585 -13.42 26.59 -18.10
C LEU A 585 -12.59 26.39 -16.83
N ASN A 586 -11.26 26.49 -16.97
CA ASN A 586 -10.33 26.43 -15.85
C ASN A 586 -10.29 27.82 -15.13
N ARG A 587 -11.30 28.08 -14.30
CA ARG A 587 -11.43 29.31 -13.49
C ARG A 587 -12.00 28.98 -12.12
N ALA A 588 -11.74 29.85 -11.15
CA ALA A 588 -12.34 29.72 -9.82
C ALA A 588 -13.87 29.71 -9.91
N GLY A 589 -14.48 28.64 -9.42
CA GLY A 589 -15.89 28.36 -9.55
C GLY A 589 -16.24 27.77 -10.93
N ARG A 590 -17.33 27.03 -10.98
CA ARG A 590 -17.77 26.34 -12.20
C ARG A 590 -18.30 27.35 -13.23
N ILE A 591 -17.64 27.47 -14.36
CA ILE A 591 -18.03 28.36 -15.50
C ILE A 591 -18.02 27.52 -16.76
N GLY A 592 -19.14 27.52 -17.50
CA GLY A 592 -19.23 26.78 -18.75
C GLY A 592 -20.64 26.76 -19.35
N ILE A 593 -20.72 26.37 -20.63
CA ILE A 593 -21.97 26.22 -21.37
C ILE A 593 -22.08 24.75 -21.80
N PHE A 594 -23.21 24.16 -21.50
CA PHE A 594 -23.48 22.75 -21.77
C PHE A 594 -24.78 22.56 -22.54
N ARG A 595 -24.67 21.83 -23.64
CA ARG A 595 -25.84 21.30 -24.35
C ARG A 595 -26.28 20.02 -23.67
N VAL A 596 -27.54 19.95 -23.32
CA VAL A 596 -28.16 18.75 -22.74
C VAL A 596 -29.03 18.13 -23.83
N ALA A 597 -28.88 16.83 -24.05
CA ALA A 597 -29.65 16.06 -25.03
C ALA A 597 -30.29 14.84 -24.35
N GLY A 598 -31.53 14.56 -24.73
CA GLY A 598 -32.35 13.44 -24.24
C GLY A 598 -33.72 13.47 -24.95
N SER A 599 -34.79 13.15 -24.20
CA SER A 599 -36.13 13.40 -24.69
C SER A 599 -36.40 14.91 -24.87
N PRO A 600 -37.44 15.33 -25.58
CA PRO A 600 -37.79 16.76 -25.73
C PRO A 600 -37.91 17.49 -24.37
N ALA A 601 -38.42 16.82 -23.33
CA ALA A 601 -38.56 17.37 -21.97
C ALA A 601 -37.21 17.58 -21.25
N VAL A 602 -36.14 16.91 -21.70
CA VAL A 602 -34.80 16.96 -21.12
C VAL A 602 -33.88 17.92 -21.86
N SER A 603 -34.08 18.06 -23.20
CA SER A 603 -33.13 18.74 -24.09
C SER A 603 -33.09 20.25 -23.86
N GLY A 604 -31.86 20.82 -24.03
CA GLY A 604 -31.69 22.27 -23.92
C GLY A 604 -30.25 22.71 -23.69
N VAL A 605 -30.08 23.85 -23.04
CA VAL A 605 -28.79 24.45 -22.71
C VAL A 605 -28.76 24.87 -21.24
N VAL A 606 -27.67 24.57 -20.56
CA VAL A 606 -27.36 24.96 -19.18
C VAL A 606 -26.06 25.76 -19.18
N GLU A 607 -26.06 26.92 -18.53
CA GLU A 607 -24.93 27.82 -18.45
C GLU A 607 -24.59 28.07 -16.96
N TYR A 608 -23.37 27.72 -16.54
CA TYR A 608 -22.78 28.08 -15.27
C TYR A 608 -21.98 29.36 -15.43
N ARG A 609 -22.36 30.44 -14.73
CA ARG A 609 -21.84 31.81 -14.95
C ARG A 609 -20.82 32.26 -13.88
N GLY A 610 -20.43 31.37 -12.95
CA GLY A 610 -19.67 31.78 -11.79
C GLY A 610 -20.54 32.38 -10.68
N GLY A 611 -19.98 32.58 -9.48
CA GLY A 611 -20.74 33.08 -8.33
C GLY A 611 -21.96 32.22 -7.95
N GLY A 612 -21.98 30.96 -8.38
CA GLY A 612 -23.06 30.02 -8.11
C GLY A 612 -24.35 30.26 -8.92
N VAL A 613 -24.33 31.06 -9.99
CA VAL A 613 -25.52 31.32 -10.83
C VAL A 613 -25.56 30.33 -11.99
N ILE A 614 -26.68 29.62 -12.12
CA ILE A 614 -26.97 28.72 -13.25
C ILE A 614 -28.19 29.26 -13.99
N THR A 615 -28.04 29.39 -15.30
CA THR A 615 -29.12 29.85 -16.20
C THR A 615 -29.27 28.89 -17.37
N GLY A 616 -30.35 28.99 -18.09
CA GLY A 616 -30.51 28.19 -19.29
C GLY A 616 -31.93 28.02 -19.76
N ARG A 617 -32.09 27.02 -20.65
CA ARG A 617 -33.38 26.57 -21.18
C ARG A 617 -33.39 25.04 -21.21
N LEU A 618 -34.31 24.41 -20.52
CA LEU A 618 -34.50 22.95 -20.51
C LEU A 618 -35.98 22.62 -20.73
N GLY A 619 -36.27 21.63 -21.56
CA GLY A 619 -37.64 21.27 -21.90
C GLY A 619 -38.48 22.47 -22.41
N GLY A 620 -37.85 23.38 -23.18
CA GLY A 620 -38.47 24.58 -23.65
C GLY A 620 -38.59 25.74 -22.63
N ARG A 621 -38.35 25.51 -21.35
CA ARG A 621 -38.51 26.51 -20.27
C ARG A 621 -37.22 27.21 -19.93
N ARG A 622 -37.21 28.54 -19.82
CA ARG A 622 -36.09 29.33 -19.29
C ARG A 622 -36.06 29.22 -17.76
N PHE A 623 -34.87 29.21 -17.20
CA PHE A 623 -34.67 29.18 -15.76
C PHE A 623 -33.44 29.98 -15.34
N ARG A 624 -33.42 30.39 -14.06
CA ARG A 624 -32.29 30.96 -13.34
C ARG A 624 -32.37 30.48 -11.92
N VAL A 625 -31.29 29.79 -11.46
CA VAL A 625 -31.17 29.30 -10.12
C VAL A 625 -29.83 29.75 -9.53
N ARG A 626 -29.76 29.84 -8.22
CA ARG A 626 -28.49 30.06 -7.50
C ARG A 626 -28.15 28.79 -6.71
N LEU A 627 -26.92 28.30 -6.88
CA LEU A 627 -26.36 27.37 -5.92
C LEU A 627 -26.38 28.09 -4.55
N ARG A 628 -27.11 27.58 -3.57
CA ARG A 628 -26.78 27.96 -2.21
C ARG A 628 -25.32 27.54 -2.00
N ARG A 629 -24.48 28.46 -1.47
CA ARG A 629 -23.19 28.06 -0.95
C ARG A 629 -23.48 26.93 0.04
N VAL A 630 -23.34 25.70 -0.35
CA VAL A 630 -22.85 24.69 0.54
C VAL A 630 -21.42 25.15 0.79
N ASP A 631 -21.01 25.33 2.01
CA ASP A 631 -19.61 25.46 2.39
C ASP A 631 -18.87 24.16 2.00
N THR A 632 -18.77 23.94 0.69
CA THR A 632 -17.72 23.18 0.06
C THR A 632 -16.62 24.19 -0.25
N THR A 633 -16.06 24.80 0.80
CA THR A 633 -14.63 24.94 0.81
C THR A 633 -14.18 23.49 0.75
N PRO A 634 -13.59 23.00 -0.36
CA PRO A 634 -12.76 21.83 -0.24
C PRO A 634 -11.87 22.20 0.96
N PRO A 635 -11.72 21.37 2.00
CA PRO A 635 -10.71 21.65 3.00
C PRO A 635 -9.52 22.05 2.15
N ASP A 636 -8.92 23.23 2.42
CA ASP A 636 -7.73 23.65 1.72
C ASP A 636 -6.81 22.44 1.73
N ILE A 637 -7.03 21.58 0.76
CA ILE A 637 -6.13 20.52 0.40
C ILE A 637 -5.04 21.34 -0.25
N GLU A 638 -4.10 21.81 0.55
CA GLU A 638 -2.74 21.93 0.10
C GLU A 638 -2.40 20.57 -0.48
N LEU A 639 -2.70 20.40 -1.78
CA LEU A 639 -2.48 19.21 -2.59
C LEU A 639 -1.01 18.73 -2.54
N GLY A 640 -0.14 19.49 -1.86
CA GLY A 640 1.23 19.17 -1.56
C GLY A 640 1.50 18.48 -0.21
N ARG A 641 0.51 18.36 0.69
CA ARG A 641 0.71 17.76 2.02
C ARG A 641 -0.08 16.49 2.31
N LEU A 642 -1.07 16.10 1.48
CA LEU A 642 -1.99 15.01 1.79
C LEU A 642 -1.90 13.77 0.91
N ALA A 643 -0.96 13.71 -0.04
CA ALA A 643 -0.85 12.58 -0.95
C ALA A 643 0.58 12.11 -1.14
N ARG A 644 1.29 11.87 -0.05
CA ARG A 644 2.48 11.04 -0.12
C ARG A 644 2.25 9.83 0.77
N PRO A 645 1.75 8.70 0.24
CA PRO A 645 2.02 7.45 0.91
C PRO A 645 3.53 7.35 1.06
N VAL A 646 4.02 6.86 2.20
CA VAL A 646 5.39 6.40 2.32
C VAL A 646 5.56 5.33 1.24
N GLY A 647 6.03 5.72 0.07
CA GLY A 647 6.02 4.89 -1.15
C GLY A 647 5.86 5.67 -2.46
N ALA A 648 5.48 6.96 -2.42
CA ALA A 648 5.46 7.81 -3.61
C ALA A 648 6.50 8.93 -3.47
N VAL A 649 7.67 8.74 -4.06
CA VAL A 649 8.73 9.75 -4.12
C VAL A 649 8.54 10.62 -5.36
N PRO A 650 8.64 11.98 -5.27
CA PRO A 650 8.77 12.83 -6.44
C PRO A 650 10.13 12.59 -7.07
N GLY A 651 10.14 12.48 -8.40
CA GLY A 651 11.33 12.32 -9.20
C GLY A 651 12.38 13.38 -8.89
N VAL A 652 13.58 12.91 -8.61
CA VAL A 652 14.80 13.69 -8.71
C VAL A 652 15.16 13.71 -10.20
N ARG A 653 15.33 14.93 -10.74
CA ARG A 653 15.90 15.19 -12.06
C ARG A 653 17.29 14.57 -12.21
#